data_a348b7072b52980d5cefbd273e0db2fd
#
_entry.id   a348b7072b52980d5cefbd273e0db2fd
#
_cell.length_a   1.000
_cell.length_b   1.000
_cell.length_c   1.000
_cell.angle_alpha   90.00
_cell.angle_beta   90.00
_cell.angle_gamma   90.00
#
_symmetry.space_group_name_H-M   'P 1'
#
loop_
_entity.id
_entity.type
_entity.pdbx_description
1 polymer ?
#
loop_
_entity_poly.entity_id
_entity_poly.type
_entity_poly.pdbx_seq_one_letter_code
_entity_poly.pdbx_strand_id
1 'polypeptide(L)'
;MDNKLYKLMNWPEIESIIYSECDSPQDILGMHTVGQNQLVQAFFPNAEYVNVLNLSDDKTYHMEKVDEEGFFACLIPSKKSFKHEYIIEDKNGEVSNSPEVYDIIPQFWLSLLDRFKEGTLYDSYRYFGAHVTEIKGVLGTSFFVYAPNAVRVSVVGDFNDWDGRVNPMCKINDCGIFALFIPGLSQGHLYKYEIKLRNGLTFLKRDPYAFSIEKGDNDASVISLDFEYENAKYKRNKQPQNLSILSLSLEDYLKEDGSLDSKSILNYVKKSGFNAVLTDDLSFCKKIVTKYGKPSLYSLSPKLSVNELETLIDSLHKENIIVFTTIDLSGFIPDDCGLRGFDGSKIYEYDDREIDLTLSFNFDNPYVRNYLLSLCDYYVKRFDLDGLCIGGIDRILYLDYKRNDGEWTANMYGTNENLGGVEFLKHLNSIMHKRYSNICMIAKDSLVSDNLTKDLSDFGIGFDYKLHTGFTKEAITYFHYDSNERKEHYNELFELTIGMYCEKHILPILNSQIGCERESIYSFFSGIEEDKASNLRLLLSLIYLLPGRKCLPLFKDADEKLEAFFEFLNSFYFDNEFDDEDSEAFDWVDFADSNHDVISFVRKAKDKEYLVVMNFSDETFKHGIEVKEGLYKEVFSSSLSKFGGNERLSSKLKETKAKKGNAGKREITLNLNPLCAYV
;
A
#
# COMPACT_ATOMS: atom_id res chain seq x y z
N MET A 1 -19.33 -54.45 10.32
CA MET A 1 -20.18 -53.44 9.69
C MET A 1 -21.64 -53.91 9.62
N ASP A 2 -22.59 -53.13 10.14
CA ASP A 2 -24.02 -53.44 10.05
C ASP A 2 -24.46 -53.37 8.57
N ASN A 3 -25.12 -54.47 8.11
CA ASN A 3 -25.56 -54.57 6.71
C ASN A 3 -26.59 -53.47 6.31
N LYS A 4 -27.26 -52.85 7.29
CA LYS A 4 -28.17 -51.73 7.11
C LYS A 4 -27.41 -50.43 6.90
N LEU A 5 -26.36 -50.21 7.67
CA LEU A 5 -25.48 -49.01 7.54
C LEU A 5 -24.79 -49.02 6.16
N TYR A 6 -24.22 -50.17 5.74
CA TYR A 6 -23.57 -50.35 4.46
C TYR A 6 -24.42 -49.94 3.25
N LYS A 7 -25.73 -50.29 3.27
CA LYS A 7 -26.67 -50.01 2.18
C LYS A 7 -27.11 -48.54 2.08
N LEU A 8 -26.90 -47.73 3.14
CA LEU A 8 -27.27 -46.32 3.19
C LEU A 8 -26.13 -45.40 2.79
N MET A 9 -24.92 -45.94 2.69
CA MET A 9 -23.71 -45.18 2.41
C MET A 9 -23.50 -45.01 0.90
N ASN A 10 -23.15 -43.77 0.48
CA ASN A 10 -22.77 -43.47 -0.89
C ASN A 10 -21.24 -43.65 -1.05
N TRP A 11 -20.83 -44.87 -1.39
CA TRP A 11 -19.43 -45.26 -1.45
C TRP A 11 -18.58 -44.40 -2.41
N PRO A 12 -19.02 -44.09 -3.63
CA PRO A 12 -18.23 -43.21 -4.51
C PRO A 12 -17.91 -41.84 -3.91
N GLU A 13 -18.85 -41.25 -3.16
CA GLU A 13 -18.64 -39.97 -2.49
C GLU A 13 -17.78 -40.14 -1.24
N ILE A 14 -17.92 -41.21 -0.48
CA ILE A 14 -17.03 -41.52 0.66
C ILE A 14 -15.60 -41.71 0.17
N GLU A 15 -15.39 -42.43 -0.93
CA GLU A 15 -14.05 -42.53 -1.56
C GLU A 15 -13.51 -41.15 -1.94
N SER A 16 -14.34 -40.23 -2.42
CA SER A 16 -13.90 -38.86 -2.73
C SER A 16 -13.39 -38.07 -1.50
N ILE A 17 -13.98 -38.32 -0.31
CA ILE A 17 -13.45 -37.76 0.96
C ILE A 17 -12.11 -38.41 1.29
N ILE A 18 -12.02 -39.74 1.27
CA ILE A 18 -10.84 -40.51 1.63
C ILE A 18 -9.65 -40.13 0.73
N TYR A 19 -9.87 -40.03 -0.58
CA TYR A 19 -8.87 -39.63 -1.57
C TYR A 19 -8.68 -38.12 -1.66
N SER A 20 -9.39 -37.34 -0.82
CA SER A 20 -9.24 -35.87 -0.75
C SER A 20 -9.60 -35.18 -2.06
N GLU A 21 -10.71 -35.55 -2.69
CA GLU A 21 -11.19 -35.03 -4.00
C GLU A 21 -12.59 -34.40 -3.92
N CYS A 22 -13.19 -34.39 -2.73
CA CYS A 22 -14.55 -33.88 -2.51
C CYS A 22 -14.55 -32.34 -2.41
N ASP A 23 -15.42 -31.68 -3.20
CA ASP A 23 -15.68 -30.24 -3.12
C ASP A 23 -17.01 -29.90 -2.42
N SER A 24 -17.77 -30.95 -2.01
CA SER A 24 -19.07 -30.83 -1.36
C SER A 24 -19.15 -31.72 -0.11
N PRO A 25 -18.20 -31.61 0.84
CA PRO A 25 -18.13 -32.52 2.01
C PRO A 25 -19.37 -32.47 2.88
N GLN A 26 -20.12 -31.38 2.89
CA GLN A 26 -21.36 -31.19 3.63
C GLN A 26 -22.49 -32.13 3.17
N ASP A 27 -22.41 -32.67 1.97
CA ASP A 27 -23.42 -33.61 1.46
C ASP A 27 -23.20 -35.01 1.99
N ILE A 28 -22.03 -35.28 2.59
CA ILE A 28 -21.60 -36.60 3.08
C ILE A 28 -21.34 -36.56 4.58
N LEU A 29 -20.45 -35.63 5.02
CA LEU A 29 -20.04 -35.51 6.42
C LEU A 29 -21.14 -34.83 7.24
N GLY A 30 -21.13 -35.09 8.55
CA GLY A 30 -22.13 -34.57 9.49
C GLY A 30 -23.35 -35.46 9.66
N MET A 31 -24.46 -34.88 10.07
CA MET A 31 -25.70 -35.59 10.41
C MET A 31 -26.77 -35.42 9.32
N HIS A 32 -27.17 -36.51 8.70
CA HIS A 32 -28.17 -36.57 7.62
C HIS A 32 -29.40 -37.39 8.00
N THR A 33 -30.59 -36.86 7.73
CA THR A 33 -31.84 -37.59 8.02
C THR A 33 -32.11 -38.65 6.96
N VAL A 34 -32.16 -39.92 7.36
CA VAL A 34 -32.48 -41.07 6.50
C VAL A 34 -33.68 -41.83 7.07
N GLY A 35 -34.86 -41.56 6.49
CA GLY A 35 -36.12 -42.15 6.95
C GLY A 35 -36.49 -41.67 8.37
N GLN A 36 -36.43 -42.55 9.37
CA GLN A 36 -36.71 -42.23 10.76
C GLN A 36 -35.45 -42.22 11.65
N ASN A 37 -34.27 -42.23 11.02
CA ASN A 37 -33.00 -42.27 11.72
C ASN A 37 -32.13 -41.10 11.25
N GLN A 38 -31.08 -40.79 12.02
CA GLN A 38 -29.99 -39.90 11.63
C GLN A 38 -28.77 -40.75 11.28
N LEU A 39 -28.27 -40.60 10.07
CA LEU A 39 -26.98 -41.13 9.64
C LEU A 39 -25.93 -40.07 9.95
N VAL A 40 -24.95 -40.37 10.82
CA VAL A 40 -23.82 -39.50 11.14
C VAL A 40 -22.58 -40.09 10.51
N GLN A 41 -21.87 -39.30 9.72
CA GLN A 41 -20.67 -39.68 9.02
C GLN A 41 -19.54 -38.66 9.34
N ALA A 42 -18.35 -39.14 9.64
CA ALA A 42 -17.19 -38.29 9.98
C ALA A 42 -15.90 -38.94 9.46
N PHE A 43 -14.90 -38.06 9.19
CA PHE A 43 -13.59 -38.51 8.75
C PHE A 43 -12.52 -38.00 9.71
N PHE A 44 -11.87 -38.94 10.43
CA PHE A 44 -10.81 -38.67 11.39
C PHE A 44 -9.66 -39.66 11.16
N PRO A 45 -8.65 -39.33 10.32
CA PRO A 45 -7.61 -40.26 9.87
C PRO A 45 -6.77 -40.85 11.01
N ASN A 46 -6.58 -40.14 12.10
CA ASN A 46 -5.74 -40.54 13.22
C ASN A 46 -6.53 -41.25 14.35
N ALA A 47 -7.86 -41.32 14.23
CA ALA A 47 -8.71 -41.89 15.26
C ALA A 47 -8.73 -43.43 15.24
N GLU A 48 -8.72 -44.01 16.44
CA GLU A 48 -9.00 -45.42 16.65
C GLU A 48 -10.50 -45.66 16.95
N TYR A 49 -11.07 -44.81 17.84
CA TYR A 49 -12.47 -44.82 18.19
C TYR A 49 -13.09 -43.44 18.10
N VAL A 50 -14.32 -43.35 17.61
CA VAL A 50 -15.12 -42.12 17.56
C VAL A 50 -16.52 -42.38 18.11
N ASN A 51 -17.01 -41.47 18.94
CA ASN A 51 -18.36 -41.47 19.45
C ASN A 51 -19.02 -40.10 19.16
N VAL A 52 -20.33 -40.12 18.85
CA VAL A 52 -21.15 -38.91 18.74
C VAL A 52 -21.73 -38.60 20.12
N LEU A 53 -21.46 -37.38 20.62
CA LEU A 53 -22.07 -36.87 21.86
C LEU A 53 -23.25 -35.97 21.48
N ASN A 54 -24.45 -36.33 21.92
CA ASN A 54 -25.64 -35.50 21.81
C ASN A 54 -25.61 -34.41 22.91
N LEU A 55 -25.45 -33.17 22.54
CA LEU A 55 -25.36 -32.04 23.47
C LEU A 55 -26.68 -31.66 24.18
N SER A 56 -27.81 -32.33 23.79
CA SER A 56 -29.12 -32.06 24.39
C SER A 56 -29.44 -32.96 25.58
N ASP A 57 -28.87 -34.17 25.62
CA ASP A 57 -29.18 -35.18 26.63
C ASP A 57 -27.96 -35.98 27.13
N ASP A 58 -26.75 -35.54 26.74
CA ASP A 58 -25.44 -36.09 27.09
C ASP A 58 -25.26 -37.58 26.72
N LYS A 59 -26.09 -38.08 25.78
CA LYS A 59 -25.93 -39.46 25.30
C LYS A 59 -24.83 -39.56 24.27
N THR A 60 -24.08 -40.67 24.39
CA THR A 60 -23.04 -41.03 23.42
C THR A 60 -23.49 -42.17 22.53
N TYR A 61 -23.12 -42.08 21.25
CA TYR A 61 -23.40 -43.14 20.26
C TYR A 61 -22.06 -43.53 19.61
N HIS A 62 -21.74 -44.82 19.65
CA HIS A 62 -20.52 -45.34 19.05
C HIS A 62 -20.62 -45.32 17.53
N MET A 63 -19.54 -44.89 16.85
CA MET A 63 -19.41 -44.92 15.40
C MET A 63 -18.59 -46.15 14.97
N GLU A 64 -19.06 -46.86 13.95
CA GLU A 64 -18.27 -47.90 13.31
C GLU A 64 -17.21 -47.31 12.42
N LYS A 65 -15.95 -47.76 12.53
CA LYS A 65 -14.89 -47.45 11.57
C LYS A 65 -15.18 -48.28 10.30
N VAL A 66 -15.62 -47.61 9.25
CA VAL A 66 -16.07 -48.25 8.01
C VAL A 66 -15.01 -48.33 6.94
N ASP A 67 -13.95 -47.56 7.10
CA ASP A 67 -12.76 -47.58 6.26
C ASP A 67 -11.47 -47.40 7.10
N GLU A 68 -10.40 -48.10 6.71
CA GLU A 68 -9.14 -48.14 7.46
C GLU A 68 -8.44 -46.77 7.52
N GLU A 69 -8.68 -45.91 6.53
CA GLU A 69 -8.14 -44.53 6.47
C GLU A 69 -8.80 -43.56 7.45
N GLY A 70 -9.85 -44.02 8.19
CA GLY A 70 -10.48 -43.24 9.27
C GLY A 70 -11.82 -42.64 8.95
N PHE A 71 -12.60 -43.28 8.07
CA PHE A 71 -13.98 -42.90 7.86
C PHE A 71 -14.87 -43.65 8.85
N PHE A 72 -15.69 -42.92 9.61
CA PHE A 72 -16.56 -43.41 10.65
C PHE A 72 -18.03 -43.13 10.32
N ALA A 73 -18.93 -44.06 10.66
CA ALA A 73 -20.34 -43.84 10.49
C ALA A 73 -21.17 -44.53 11.59
N CYS A 74 -22.33 -43.95 11.91
CA CYS A 74 -23.33 -44.61 12.76
C CYS A 74 -24.76 -44.22 12.35
N LEU A 75 -25.72 -45.06 12.71
CA LEU A 75 -27.16 -44.84 12.48
C LEU A 75 -27.86 -44.67 13.83
N ILE A 76 -28.32 -43.45 14.12
CA ILE A 76 -28.93 -43.08 15.40
C ILE A 76 -30.46 -43.09 15.23
N PRO A 77 -31.23 -43.81 16.10
CA PRO A 77 -32.67 -43.86 16.03
C PRO A 77 -33.32 -42.57 16.55
N SER A 78 -33.24 -41.50 15.75
CA SER A 78 -33.84 -40.20 16.03
C SER A 78 -34.51 -39.64 14.79
N LYS A 79 -35.73 -39.14 14.94
CA LYS A 79 -36.48 -38.50 13.83
C LYS A 79 -36.04 -37.07 13.54
N LYS A 80 -35.36 -36.45 14.47
CA LYS A 80 -34.89 -35.06 14.37
C LYS A 80 -33.38 -35.01 14.55
N SER A 81 -32.74 -34.15 13.79
CA SER A 81 -31.35 -33.78 14.03
C SER A 81 -31.20 -33.08 15.39
N PHE A 82 -30.02 -33.17 15.98
CA PHE A 82 -29.66 -32.55 17.25
C PHE A 82 -28.23 -32.00 17.16
N LYS A 83 -27.91 -31.04 18.01
CA LYS A 83 -26.52 -30.52 18.12
C LYS A 83 -25.64 -31.61 18.73
N HIS A 84 -24.50 -31.86 18.11
CA HIS A 84 -23.59 -32.91 18.55
C HIS A 84 -22.11 -32.47 18.38
N GLU A 85 -21.25 -33.20 19.07
CA GLU A 85 -19.81 -33.18 18.96
C GLU A 85 -19.28 -34.59 18.84
N TYR A 86 -18.03 -34.74 18.42
CA TYR A 86 -17.34 -36.02 18.37
C TYR A 86 -16.39 -36.13 19.55
N ILE A 87 -16.42 -37.30 20.23
CA ILE A 87 -15.39 -37.72 21.20
C ILE A 87 -14.49 -38.69 20.42
N ILE A 88 -13.23 -38.29 20.28
CA ILE A 88 -12.24 -38.98 19.45
C ILE A 88 -11.18 -39.54 20.38
N GLU A 89 -10.89 -40.85 20.26
CA GLU A 89 -9.74 -41.49 20.89
C GLU A 89 -8.73 -41.87 19.79
N ASP A 90 -7.52 -41.36 19.91
CA ASP A 90 -6.44 -41.67 18.98
C ASP A 90 -5.78 -43.03 19.24
N LYS A 91 -4.83 -43.43 18.37
CA LYS A 91 -4.08 -44.70 18.48
C LYS A 91 -3.21 -44.81 19.74
N ASN A 92 -2.94 -43.66 20.43
CA ASN A 92 -2.17 -43.63 21.68
C ASN A 92 -3.09 -43.66 22.93
N GLY A 93 -4.42 -43.64 22.73
CA GLY A 93 -5.41 -43.60 23.80
C GLY A 93 -5.65 -42.17 24.33
N GLU A 94 -5.20 -41.12 23.64
CA GLU A 94 -5.56 -39.75 23.97
C GLU A 94 -6.97 -39.42 23.52
N VAL A 95 -7.76 -38.81 24.42
CA VAL A 95 -9.16 -38.50 24.14
C VAL A 95 -9.30 -36.99 23.94
N SER A 96 -9.91 -36.60 22.83
CA SER A 96 -10.21 -35.22 22.47
C SER A 96 -11.65 -35.03 22.01
N ASN A 97 -12.16 -33.81 22.10
CA ASN A 97 -13.48 -33.47 21.55
C ASN A 97 -13.26 -32.61 20.28
N SER A 98 -14.07 -32.91 19.26
CA SER A 98 -14.12 -32.12 18.02
C SER A 98 -15.55 -31.66 17.75
N PRO A 99 -15.79 -30.38 17.47
CA PRO A 99 -17.12 -29.92 17.11
C PRO A 99 -17.51 -30.41 15.71
N GLU A 100 -18.83 -30.50 15.46
CA GLU A 100 -19.32 -30.72 14.10
C GLU A 100 -19.11 -29.48 13.23
N VAL A 101 -18.44 -29.63 12.10
CA VAL A 101 -18.01 -28.54 11.22
C VAL A 101 -19.03 -28.26 10.11
N TYR A 102 -19.75 -29.28 9.62
CA TYR A 102 -20.59 -29.17 8.42
C TYR A 102 -22.08 -28.84 8.70
N ASP A 103 -22.50 -28.75 9.97
CA ASP A 103 -23.83 -28.26 10.34
C ASP A 103 -24.05 -26.78 10.05
N ILE A 104 -22.98 -26.01 9.93
CA ILE A 104 -23.00 -24.58 9.70
C ILE A 104 -22.13 -24.23 8.50
N ILE A 105 -22.78 -24.04 7.34
CA ILE A 105 -22.08 -23.57 6.14
C ILE A 105 -22.24 -22.07 6.03
N PRO A 106 -21.15 -21.29 5.96
CA PRO A 106 -21.21 -19.87 5.74
C PRO A 106 -21.90 -19.56 4.40
N GLN A 107 -22.77 -18.56 4.39
CA GLN A 107 -23.50 -18.18 3.19
C GLN A 107 -22.86 -17.00 2.50
N PHE A 108 -22.60 -17.14 1.21
CA PHE A 108 -22.23 -16.04 0.35
C PHE A 108 -23.45 -15.64 -0.49
N TRP A 109 -24.06 -14.49 -0.14
CA TRP A 109 -25.33 -14.08 -0.74
C TRP A 109 -25.18 -13.85 -2.26
N LEU A 110 -26.20 -14.17 -3.04
CA LEU A 110 -26.20 -14.00 -4.50
C LEU A 110 -25.84 -12.58 -4.94
N SER A 111 -26.32 -11.56 -4.22
CA SER A 111 -25.97 -10.16 -4.52
C SER A 111 -24.50 -9.82 -4.32
N LEU A 112 -23.81 -10.47 -3.38
CA LEU A 112 -22.36 -10.33 -3.21
C LEU A 112 -21.61 -11.07 -4.30
N LEU A 113 -22.12 -12.23 -4.71
CA LEU A 113 -21.57 -13.04 -5.76
C LEU A 113 -21.59 -12.30 -7.11
N ASP A 114 -22.72 -11.67 -7.46
CA ASP A 114 -22.84 -10.89 -8.69
C ASP A 114 -21.85 -9.72 -8.68
N ARG A 115 -21.79 -8.97 -7.57
CA ARG A 115 -20.81 -7.89 -7.40
C ARG A 115 -19.37 -8.37 -7.50
N PHE A 116 -19.07 -9.56 -6.92
CA PHE A 116 -17.72 -10.13 -7.00
C PHE A 116 -17.35 -10.49 -8.43
N LYS A 117 -18.26 -11.13 -9.19
CA LYS A 117 -18.05 -11.47 -10.60
C LYS A 117 -17.84 -10.24 -11.49
N GLU A 118 -18.55 -9.15 -11.20
CA GLU A 118 -18.45 -7.89 -11.92
C GLU A 118 -17.22 -7.03 -11.50
N GLY A 119 -16.46 -7.46 -10.48
CA GLY A 119 -15.34 -6.67 -9.94
C GLY A 119 -15.80 -5.43 -9.17
N THR A 120 -17.02 -5.42 -8.60
CA THR A 120 -17.62 -4.30 -7.89
C THR A 120 -17.85 -4.53 -6.39
N LEU A 121 -17.32 -5.63 -5.84
CA LEU A 121 -17.33 -5.91 -4.40
C LEU A 121 -16.12 -5.23 -3.72
N TYR A 122 -16.16 -3.89 -3.60
CA TYR A 122 -15.04 -3.05 -3.15
C TYR A 122 -14.62 -3.26 -1.69
N ASP A 123 -15.37 -4.02 -0.93
CA ASP A 123 -15.11 -4.41 0.45
C ASP A 123 -15.02 -5.92 0.60
N SER A 124 -14.45 -6.60 -0.42
CA SER A 124 -14.32 -8.07 -0.46
C SER A 124 -13.51 -8.61 0.72
N TYR A 125 -12.59 -7.84 1.30
CA TYR A 125 -11.85 -8.19 2.52
C TYR A 125 -12.74 -8.48 3.74
N ARG A 126 -14.02 -8.05 3.74
CA ARG A 126 -14.98 -8.33 4.82
C ARG A 126 -15.55 -9.74 4.75
N TYR A 127 -15.38 -10.39 3.62
CA TYR A 127 -15.97 -11.70 3.34
C TYR A 127 -14.89 -12.75 3.12
N PHE A 128 -13.92 -12.45 2.26
CA PHE A 128 -12.80 -13.35 1.98
C PHE A 128 -11.76 -13.31 3.09
N GLY A 129 -11.09 -14.46 3.27
CA GLY A 129 -10.14 -14.67 4.35
C GLY A 129 -10.74 -15.40 5.54
N ALA A 130 -10.13 -15.24 6.71
CA ALA A 130 -10.55 -15.84 7.97
C ALA A 130 -11.16 -14.78 8.90
N HIS A 131 -12.42 -14.97 9.28
CA HIS A 131 -13.17 -14.04 10.14
C HIS A 131 -13.74 -14.75 11.36
N VAL A 132 -13.33 -14.34 12.56
CA VAL A 132 -13.96 -14.78 13.80
C VAL A 132 -15.37 -14.19 13.87
N THR A 133 -16.37 -15.04 13.94
CA THR A 133 -17.77 -14.64 13.88
C THR A 133 -18.67 -15.60 14.66
N GLU A 134 -19.89 -15.15 14.94
CA GLU A 134 -20.93 -15.98 15.52
C GLU A 134 -22.00 -16.32 14.47
N ILE A 135 -22.20 -17.60 14.18
CA ILE A 135 -23.24 -18.07 13.25
C ILE A 135 -24.21 -18.97 14.01
N LYS A 136 -25.49 -18.66 13.97
CA LYS A 136 -26.57 -19.40 14.68
C LYS A 136 -26.29 -19.64 16.18
N GLY A 137 -25.65 -18.67 16.85
CA GLY A 137 -25.32 -18.78 18.27
C GLY A 137 -24.06 -19.60 18.56
N VAL A 138 -23.25 -19.92 17.54
CA VAL A 138 -21.99 -20.66 17.67
C VAL A 138 -20.84 -19.74 17.30
N LEU A 139 -19.92 -19.51 18.22
CA LEU A 139 -18.70 -18.74 17.97
C LEU A 139 -17.66 -19.64 17.26
N GLY A 140 -16.98 -19.10 16.27
CA GLY A 140 -15.96 -19.81 15.50
C GLY A 140 -15.34 -18.92 14.44
N THR A 141 -14.64 -19.52 13.48
CA THR A 141 -14.01 -18.79 12.37
C THR A 141 -14.60 -19.23 11.03
N SER A 142 -15.08 -18.29 10.23
CA SER A 142 -15.48 -18.53 8.84
C SER A 142 -14.33 -18.25 7.90
N PHE A 143 -14.16 -19.11 6.89
CA PHE A 143 -13.13 -19.02 5.86
C PHE A 143 -13.79 -18.93 4.50
N PHE A 144 -13.35 -18.01 3.66
CA PHE A 144 -13.74 -17.91 2.26
C PHE A 144 -12.51 -17.72 1.39
N VAL A 145 -12.43 -18.48 0.31
CA VAL A 145 -11.33 -18.36 -0.67
C VAL A 145 -11.83 -18.55 -2.09
N TYR A 146 -11.22 -17.81 -3.02
CA TYR A 146 -11.49 -17.94 -4.46
C TYR A 146 -10.38 -18.77 -5.11
N ALA A 147 -10.76 -19.93 -5.64
CA ALA A 147 -9.86 -20.88 -6.29
C ALA A 147 -10.59 -21.67 -7.39
N PRO A 148 -10.96 -21.02 -8.52
CA PRO A 148 -11.89 -21.61 -9.51
C PRO A 148 -11.36 -22.86 -10.22
N ASN A 149 -10.04 -23.04 -10.29
CA ASN A 149 -9.41 -24.19 -10.93
C ASN A 149 -9.13 -25.36 -9.97
N ALA A 150 -9.37 -25.15 -8.66
CA ALA A 150 -9.19 -26.18 -7.65
C ALA A 150 -10.28 -27.28 -7.76
N VAL A 151 -9.89 -28.52 -7.53
CA VAL A 151 -10.82 -29.65 -7.30
C VAL A 151 -11.28 -29.60 -5.85
N ARG A 152 -10.38 -29.36 -4.92
CA ARG A 152 -10.67 -29.28 -3.50
C ARG A 152 -9.79 -28.18 -2.89
N VAL A 153 -10.34 -27.49 -1.92
CA VAL A 153 -9.60 -26.61 -1.00
C VAL A 153 -9.86 -27.08 0.42
N SER A 154 -8.84 -27.10 1.26
CA SER A 154 -8.97 -27.39 2.69
C SER A 154 -8.30 -26.32 3.51
N VAL A 155 -8.85 -26.05 4.71
CA VAL A 155 -8.16 -25.24 5.72
C VAL A 155 -7.27 -26.15 6.54
N VAL A 156 -5.97 -25.87 6.57
CA VAL A 156 -4.99 -26.62 7.36
C VAL A 156 -4.32 -25.69 8.37
N GLY A 157 -4.00 -26.20 9.53
CA GLY A 157 -3.40 -25.41 10.60
C GLY A 157 -2.96 -26.23 11.80
N ASP A 158 -2.56 -25.55 12.85
CA ASP A 158 -2.16 -26.14 14.14
C ASP A 158 -3.31 -26.89 14.85
N PHE A 159 -4.54 -26.60 14.46
CA PHE A 159 -5.76 -27.21 15.02
C PHE A 159 -6.16 -28.55 14.36
N ASN A 160 -5.49 -28.96 13.28
CA ASN A 160 -5.78 -30.23 12.58
C ASN A 160 -4.52 -30.91 12.04
N ASP A 161 -3.37 -30.71 12.72
CA ASP A 161 -2.07 -31.31 12.38
C ASP A 161 -1.61 -31.02 10.93
N TRP A 162 -2.10 -29.94 10.32
CA TRP A 162 -1.85 -29.56 8.93
C TRP A 162 -2.29 -30.62 7.90
N ASP A 163 -3.26 -31.49 8.25
CA ASP A 163 -3.80 -32.52 7.37
C ASP A 163 -4.97 -31.99 6.54
N GLY A 164 -4.76 -31.81 5.24
CA GLY A 164 -5.76 -31.30 4.31
C GLY A 164 -6.97 -32.19 4.07
N ARG A 165 -6.96 -33.41 4.62
CA ARG A 165 -8.12 -34.35 4.54
C ARG A 165 -9.18 -34.05 5.59
N VAL A 166 -8.83 -33.39 6.70
CA VAL A 166 -9.68 -33.21 7.88
C VAL A 166 -10.74 -32.11 7.69
N ASN A 167 -10.35 -30.96 7.15
CA ASN A 167 -11.25 -29.82 6.99
C ASN A 167 -11.37 -29.36 5.53
N PRO A 168 -11.87 -30.22 4.61
CA PRO A 168 -12.20 -29.78 3.25
C PRO A 168 -13.31 -28.72 3.28
N MET A 169 -13.16 -27.70 2.45
CA MET A 169 -14.11 -26.59 2.34
C MET A 169 -15.25 -26.96 1.36
N CYS A 170 -16.40 -26.39 1.62
CA CYS A 170 -17.58 -26.55 0.75
C CYS A 170 -17.48 -25.56 -0.42
N LYS A 171 -17.58 -26.04 -1.65
CA LYS A 171 -17.77 -25.22 -2.83
C LYS A 171 -19.17 -24.61 -2.83
N ILE A 172 -19.29 -23.32 -2.70
CA ILE A 172 -20.60 -22.67 -2.51
C ILE A 172 -21.38 -22.56 -3.81
N ASN A 173 -20.67 -22.46 -4.94
CA ASN A 173 -21.28 -22.28 -6.25
C ASN A 173 -20.26 -22.58 -7.37
N ASP A 174 -20.73 -22.57 -8.60
CA ASP A 174 -19.90 -22.82 -9.80
C ASP A 174 -18.87 -21.72 -10.08
N CYS A 175 -18.79 -20.67 -9.23
CA CYS A 175 -17.86 -19.56 -9.44
C CYS A 175 -16.48 -19.82 -8.87
N GLY A 176 -16.25 -20.94 -8.18
CA GLY A 176 -14.95 -21.27 -7.61
C GLY A 176 -14.69 -20.64 -6.23
N ILE A 177 -15.75 -20.27 -5.50
CA ILE A 177 -15.65 -19.85 -4.09
C ILE A 177 -15.85 -21.07 -3.20
N PHE A 178 -14.89 -21.26 -2.29
CA PHE A 178 -14.95 -22.29 -1.24
C PHE A 178 -15.12 -21.62 0.12
N ALA A 179 -15.91 -22.26 1.00
CA ALA A 179 -16.15 -21.76 2.35
C ALA A 179 -16.22 -22.88 3.38
N LEU A 180 -15.84 -22.52 4.61
CA LEU A 180 -15.95 -23.41 5.77
C LEU A 180 -16.15 -22.57 7.03
N PHE A 181 -16.91 -23.08 7.99
CA PHE A 181 -16.98 -22.53 9.34
C PHE A 181 -16.46 -23.57 10.33
N ILE A 182 -15.45 -23.20 11.12
CA ILE A 182 -14.90 -24.09 12.15
C ILE A 182 -15.31 -23.54 13.52
N PRO A 183 -16.24 -24.23 14.22
CA PRO A 183 -16.65 -23.84 15.57
C PRO A 183 -15.49 -23.87 16.56
N GLY A 184 -15.48 -22.91 17.51
CA GLY A 184 -14.46 -22.86 18.56
C GLY A 184 -13.09 -22.32 18.12
N LEU A 185 -12.83 -22.22 16.83
CA LEU A 185 -11.59 -21.68 16.31
C LEU A 185 -11.58 -20.14 16.44
N SER A 186 -10.50 -19.59 16.98
CA SER A 186 -10.40 -18.17 17.37
C SER A 186 -9.08 -17.55 16.98
N GLN A 187 -8.88 -16.30 17.40
CA GLN A 187 -7.65 -15.53 17.17
C GLN A 187 -6.40 -16.29 17.62
N GLY A 188 -5.34 -16.13 16.82
CA GLY A 188 -3.98 -16.62 17.12
C GLY A 188 -3.64 -17.95 16.49
N HIS A 189 -4.62 -18.74 16.03
CA HIS A 189 -4.35 -19.98 15.31
C HIS A 189 -3.70 -19.71 13.96
N LEU A 190 -2.77 -20.61 13.59
CA LEU A 190 -2.07 -20.59 12.32
C LEU A 190 -2.84 -21.39 11.28
N TYR A 191 -2.90 -20.91 10.06
CA TYR A 191 -3.55 -21.63 8.97
C TYR A 191 -2.93 -21.33 7.60
N LYS A 192 -3.20 -22.25 6.66
CA LYS A 192 -3.02 -22.09 5.20
C LYS A 192 -4.20 -22.76 4.48
N TYR A 193 -4.30 -22.48 3.19
CA TYR A 193 -5.18 -23.26 2.31
C TYR A 193 -4.35 -24.34 1.61
N GLU A 194 -4.80 -25.60 1.72
CA GLU A 194 -4.30 -26.67 0.89
C GLU A 194 -5.19 -26.80 -0.34
N ILE A 195 -4.62 -26.56 -1.52
CA ILE A 195 -5.33 -26.55 -2.80
C ILE A 195 -4.92 -27.76 -3.62
N LYS A 196 -5.90 -28.63 -3.97
CA LYS A 196 -5.67 -29.80 -4.83
C LYS A 196 -6.18 -29.53 -6.23
N LEU A 197 -5.34 -29.81 -7.23
CA LEU A 197 -5.64 -29.67 -8.65
C LEU A 197 -6.10 -31.00 -9.27
N ARG A 198 -6.73 -30.91 -10.46
CA ARG A 198 -7.18 -32.08 -11.24
C ARG A 198 -6.07 -33.05 -11.60
N ASN A 199 -4.83 -32.60 -11.71
CA ASN A 199 -3.67 -33.46 -12.00
C ASN A 199 -3.10 -34.14 -10.74
N GLY A 200 -3.75 -33.96 -9.58
CA GLY A 200 -3.36 -34.54 -8.29
C GLY A 200 -2.32 -33.74 -7.52
N LEU A 201 -1.76 -32.65 -8.09
CA LEU A 201 -0.83 -31.78 -7.37
C LEU A 201 -1.56 -31.03 -6.25
N THR A 202 -0.87 -30.85 -5.13
CA THR A 202 -1.36 -30.16 -3.96
C THR A 202 -0.41 -29.02 -3.60
N PHE A 203 -0.95 -27.84 -3.33
CA PHE A 203 -0.21 -26.65 -2.95
C PHE A 203 -0.67 -26.14 -1.58
N LEU A 204 0.28 -25.71 -0.77
CA LEU A 204 -0.01 -24.96 0.46
C LEU A 204 0.10 -23.46 0.16
N LYS A 205 -0.99 -22.73 0.31
CA LYS A 205 -1.11 -21.32 0.01
C LYS A 205 -1.45 -20.50 1.24
N ARG A 206 -0.78 -19.35 1.42
CA ARG A 206 -1.24 -18.34 2.36
C ARG A 206 -2.56 -17.75 1.90
N ASP A 207 -3.32 -17.24 2.85
CA ASP A 207 -4.56 -16.54 2.53
C ASP A 207 -4.22 -15.18 1.86
N PRO A 208 -4.74 -14.92 0.66
CA PRO A 208 -4.58 -13.62 -0.01
C PRO A 208 -5.08 -12.44 0.82
N TYR A 209 -6.09 -12.65 1.66
CA TYR A 209 -6.71 -11.63 2.52
C TYR A 209 -6.24 -11.70 3.98
N ALA A 210 -5.13 -12.36 4.27
CA ALA A 210 -4.64 -12.45 5.64
C ALA A 210 -4.24 -11.08 6.20
N PHE A 211 -4.84 -10.68 7.32
CA PHE A 211 -4.51 -9.44 8.04
C PHE A 211 -3.28 -9.56 8.93
N SER A 212 -2.86 -10.78 9.25
CA SER A 212 -1.69 -11.06 10.04
C SER A 212 -0.98 -12.31 9.56
N ILE A 213 0.34 -12.31 9.66
CA ILE A 213 1.21 -13.41 9.24
C ILE A 213 2.11 -13.80 10.40
N GLU A 214 2.42 -15.08 10.50
CA GLU A 214 3.34 -15.63 11.50
C GLU A 214 4.71 -14.95 11.42
N LYS A 215 5.26 -14.66 12.60
CA LYS A 215 6.63 -14.14 12.70
C LYS A 215 7.61 -15.33 12.67
N GLY A 216 8.30 -15.52 11.57
CA GLY A 216 9.28 -16.61 11.43
C GLY A 216 9.36 -17.17 10.03
N ASP A 217 9.93 -18.37 9.91
CA ASP A 217 10.22 -19.00 8.62
C ASP A 217 9.05 -19.79 8.03
N ASN A 218 8.00 -20.10 8.80
CA ASN A 218 6.86 -20.92 8.36
C ASN A 218 5.82 -20.14 7.57
N ASP A 219 5.79 -18.83 7.70
CA ASP A 219 4.97 -17.90 6.92
C ASP A 219 3.46 -18.22 6.83
N ALA A 220 2.89 -18.84 7.86
CA ALA A 220 1.47 -19.11 7.91
C ALA A 220 0.63 -17.84 8.11
N SER A 221 -0.60 -17.85 7.61
CA SER A 221 -1.60 -16.85 7.95
C SER A 221 -2.05 -17.03 9.41
N VAL A 222 -2.33 -15.92 10.10
CA VAL A 222 -2.79 -15.93 11.49
C VAL A 222 -4.22 -15.41 11.54
N ILE A 223 -5.11 -16.11 12.24
CA ILE A 223 -6.47 -15.62 12.49
C ILE A 223 -6.40 -14.39 13.38
N SER A 224 -6.93 -13.27 12.92
CA SER A 224 -6.88 -11.97 13.61
C SER A 224 -8.28 -11.44 13.89
N LEU A 225 -8.44 -10.74 15.03
CA LEU A 225 -9.65 -9.99 15.37
C LEU A 225 -9.61 -8.55 14.88
N ASP A 226 -8.50 -8.10 14.33
CA ASP A 226 -8.21 -6.68 14.05
C ASP A 226 -9.03 -6.04 12.92
N PHE A 227 -10.18 -6.61 12.62
CA PHE A 227 -10.99 -6.21 11.49
C PHE A 227 -11.84 -4.96 11.72
N GLU A 228 -12.25 -4.68 12.97
CA GLU A 228 -13.20 -3.61 13.27
C GLU A 228 -12.60 -2.46 14.09
N TYR A 229 -11.64 -1.72 13.52
CA TYR A 229 -11.39 -0.38 14.03
C TYR A 229 -12.33 0.59 13.29
N GLU A 230 -13.36 1.02 13.96
CA GLU A 230 -14.16 2.17 13.52
C GLU A 230 -13.90 3.33 14.48
N ASN A 231 -12.98 4.23 14.11
CA ASN A 231 -13.01 5.56 14.70
C ASN A 231 -14.17 6.35 14.08
N ALA A 232 -15.38 6.07 14.55
CA ALA A 232 -16.62 6.67 14.07
C ALA A 232 -16.64 8.22 14.17
N LYS A 233 -15.61 8.83 14.74
CA LYS A 233 -15.50 10.28 14.98
C LYS A 233 -14.57 10.98 13.99
N TYR A 234 -13.70 10.26 13.30
CA TYR A 234 -12.78 10.89 12.36
C TYR A 234 -13.52 11.37 11.11
N LYS A 235 -13.31 12.62 10.74
CA LYS A 235 -13.81 13.21 9.49
C LYS A 235 -12.63 13.82 8.76
N ARG A 236 -12.37 13.35 7.55
CA ARG A 236 -11.33 13.92 6.69
C ARG A 236 -11.60 15.38 6.43
N ASN A 237 -10.64 16.21 6.71
CA ASN A 237 -10.70 17.63 6.39
C ASN A 237 -10.53 17.82 4.87
N LYS A 238 -11.05 18.96 4.35
CA LYS A 238 -10.74 19.35 2.98
C LYS A 238 -9.23 19.54 2.86
N GLN A 239 -8.65 19.02 1.78
CA GLN A 239 -7.23 19.20 1.52
C GLN A 239 -6.89 20.70 1.40
N PRO A 240 -5.83 21.19 2.05
CA PRO A 240 -5.37 22.56 1.87
C PRO A 240 -4.82 22.75 0.45
N GLN A 241 -4.87 23.98 -0.04
CA GLN A 241 -4.31 24.32 -1.35
C GLN A 241 -2.79 24.04 -1.38
N ASN A 242 -2.10 24.39 -0.31
CA ASN A 242 -0.66 24.21 -0.17
C ASN A 242 -0.38 23.00 0.73
N LEU A 243 0.27 21.98 0.17
CA LEU A 243 0.70 20.78 0.87
C LEU A 243 2.22 20.77 0.99
N SER A 244 2.70 20.62 2.22
CA SER A 244 4.08 20.30 2.52
C SER A 244 4.12 19.00 3.30
N ILE A 245 4.60 17.96 2.65
CA ILE A 245 4.51 16.57 3.07
C ILE A 245 5.87 16.13 3.62
N LEU A 246 5.90 15.52 4.79
CA LEU A 246 7.07 14.84 5.30
C LEU A 246 7.04 13.38 4.83
N SER A 247 8.03 12.97 4.02
CA SER A 247 8.25 11.57 3.66
C SER A 247 8.89 10.83 4.83
N LEU A 248 8.29 9.72 5.25
CA LEU A 248 8.64 9.01 6.48
C LEU A 248 8.69 7.49 6.26
N SER A 249 9.81 6.88 6.62
CA SER A 249 9.94 5.43 6.74
C SER A 249 9.74 5.02 8.20
N LEU A 250 8.63 4.37 8.53
CA LEU A 250 8.30 4.00 9.91
C LEU A 250 9.31 3.05 10.54
N GLU A 251 9.90 2.15 9.75
CA GLU A 251 10.93 1.22 10.24
C GLU A 251 12.17 1.93 10.78
N ASP A 252 12.48 3.10 10.27
CA ASP A 252 13.61 3.91 10.72
C ASP A 252 13.38 4.53 12.12
N TYR A 253 12.14 4.51 12.61
CA TYR A 253 11.71 5.01 13.92
C TYR A 253 11.32 3.91 14.90
N LEU A 254 11.69 2.67 14.63
CA LEU A 254 11.57 1.58 15.59
C LEU A 254 12.72 1.67 16.60
N LYS A 255 12.37 1.61 17.89
CA LYS A 255 13.32 1.52 19.01
C LYS A 255 13.93 0.13 19.10
N GLU A 256 14.92 -0.04 19.97
CA GLU A 256 15.58 -1.34 20.21
C GLU A 256 14.62 -2.41 20.72
N ASP A 257 13.57 -2.03 21.44
CA ASP A 257 12.51 -2.92 21.92
C ASP A 257 11.46 -3.26 20.87
N GLY A 258 11.60 -2.72 19.65
CA GLY A 258 10.66 -2.89 18.53
C GLY A 258 9.44 -1.96 18.58
N SER A 259 9.31 -1.10 19.58
CA SER A 259 8.22 -0.12 19.66
C SER A 259 8.45 1.07 18.74
N LEU A 260 7.36 1.67 18.21
CA LEU A 260 7.42 2.85 17.33
C LEU A 260 7.61 4.13 18.14
N ASP A 261 8.60 4.96 17.79
CA ASP A 261 8.83 6.27 18.43
C ASP A 261 7.88 7.36 17.88
N SER A 262 6.60 7.18 18.11
CA SER A 262 5.55 8.10 17.68
C SER A 262 5.72 9.54 18.20
N LYS A 263 6.35 9.70 19.38
CA LYS A 263 6.58 11.02 20.00
C LYS A 263 7.62 11.83 19.24
N SER A 264 8.72 11.20 18.87
CA SER A 264 9.77 11.87 18.07
C SER A 264 9.26 12.27 16.71
N ILE A 265 8.49 11.40 16.03
CA ILE A 265 7.84 11.70 14.75
C ILE A 265 6.93 12.94 14.89
N LEU A 266 6.00 12.92 15.84
CA LEU A 266 5.04 14.01 16.03
C LEU A 266 5.74 15.34 16.36
N ASN A 267 6.75 15.31 17.24
CA ASN A 267 7.50 16.50 17.62
C ASN A 267 8.24 17.09 16.42
N TYR A 268 8.86 16.25 15.58
CA TYR A 268 9.57 16.71 14.39
C TYR A 268 8.61 17.37 13.39
N VAL A 269 7.49 16.70 13.07
CA VAL A 269 6.48 17.25 12.14
C VAL A 269 6.00 18.62 12.58
N LYS A 270 5.69 18.78 13.89
CA LYS A 270 5.24 20.04 14.46
C LYS A 270 6.31 21.13 14.41
N LYS A 271 7.54 20.80 14.81
CA LYS A 271 8.66 21.75 14.86
C LYS A 271 9.06 22.22 13.48
N SER A 272 9.08 21.32 12.50
CA SER A 272 9.44 21.65 11.11
C SER A 272 8.29 22.27 10.31
N GLY A 273 7.06 22.28 10.84
CA GLY A 273 5.91 22.96 10.24
C GLY A 273 5.26 22.22 9.06
N PHE A 274 5.50 20.91 8.86
CA PHE A 274 4.79 20.13 7.84
C PHE A 274 3.32 19.97 8.18
N ASN A 275 2.44 20.00 7.18
CA ASN A 275 1.00 19.80 7.36
C ASN A 275 0.50 18.43 6.90
N ALA A 276 1.39 17.60 6.34
CA ALA A 276 1.08 16.23 5.94
C ALA A 276 2.28 15.28 6.15
N VAL A 277 1.98 14.00 6.27
CA VAL A 277 2.96 12.90 6.33
C VAL A 277 2.62 11.89 5.24
N LEU A 278 3.65 11.39 4.54
CA LEU A 278 3.56 10.27 3.61
C LEU A 278 4.44 9.14 4.12
N THR A 279 3.83 8.02 4.50
CA THR A 279 4.57 6.83 4.90
C THR A 279 4.92 5.95 3.69
N ASP A 280 5.99 5.17 3.83
CA ASP A 280 6.25 4.06 2.92
C ASP A 280 5.11 3.02 3.00
N ASP A 281 5.12 2.05 2.09
CA ASP A 281 4.17 0.93 2.08
C ASP A 281 4.18 0.20 3.43
N LEU A 282 3.06 0.22 4.13
CA LEU A 282 2.91 -0.33 5.48
C LEU A 282 3.03 -1.86 5.53
N SER A 283 2.83 -2.54 4.39
CA SER A 283 3.01 -3.99 4.26
C SER A 283 4.46 -4.39 4.00
N PHE A 284 5.33 -3.43 3.66
CA PHE A 284 6.71 -3.68 3.26
C PHE A 284 7.68 -3.62 4.43
N CYS A 285 8.65 -4.53 4.48
CA CYS A 285 9.75 -4.53 5.43
C CYS A 285 11.09 -4.49 4.70
N LYS A 286 11.87 -3.42 4.86
CA LYS A 286 13.20 -3.23 4.22
C LYS A 286 14.21 -4.34 4.52
N LYS A 287 14.12 -5.00 5.67
CA LYS A 287 15.10 -6.00 6.15
C LYS A 287 14.63 -7.44 6.00
N ILE A 288 13.37 -7.66 5.66
CA ILE A 288 12.81 -8.97 5.40
C ILE A 288 12.44 -9.02 3.90
N VAL A 289 13.44 -8.87 3.03
CA VAL A 289 13.39 -9.60 1.77
C VAL A 289 13.70 -11.03 2.18
N THR A 290 12.71 -11.67 2.80
CA THR A 290 12.79 -13.07 3.14
C THR A 290 12.89 -13.83 1.82
N LYS A 291 13.47 -15.01 1.88
CA LYS A 291 13.40 -16.04 0.85
C LYS A 291 12.00 -16.22 0.23
N TYR A 292 10.96 -15.60 0.81
CA TYR A 292 9.53 -15.78 0.54
C TYR A 292 8.73 -14.49 0.24
N GLY A 293 9.34 -13.30 0.19
CA GLY A 293 8.68 -12.07 -0.28
C GLY A 293 7.79 -11.31 0.73
N LYS A 294 6.91 -10.42 0.20
CA LYS A 294 5.85 -9.79 0.99
C LYS A 294 4.84 -10.86 1.39
N PRO A 295 4.60 -11.06 2.69
CA PRO A 295 3.74 -12.17 3.11
C PRO A 295 2.28 -12.01 2.68
N SER A 296 1.70 -10.81 2.77
CA SER A 296 0.36 -10.48 2.30
C SER A 296 0.26 -8.97 2.10
N LEU A 297 -0.53 -8.52 1.13
CA LEU A 297 -0.76 -7.08 0.91
C LEU A 297 -1.68 -6.49 1.99
N TYR A 298 -2.53 -7.29 2.62
CA TYR A 298 -3.44 -6.87 3.69
C TYR A 298 -2.79 -6.85 5.08
N SER A 299 -1.64 -7.50 5.26
CA SER A 299 -0.94 -7.49 6.54
C SER A 299 0.01 -6.31 6.64
N LEU A 300 0.17 -5.76 7.85
CA LEU A 300 1.27 -4.85 8.14
C LEU A 300 2.61 -5.59 8.11
N SER A 301 3.70 -4.83 7.92
CA SER A 301 5.05 -5.34 8.19
C SER A 301 5.08 -6.01 9.57
N PRO A 302 5.67 -7.21 9.70
CA PRO A 302 5.74 -7.90 11.00
C PRO A 302 6.44 -7.12 12.11
N LYS A 303 7.12 -6.03 11.77
CA LYS A 303 7.78 -5.12 12.71
C LYS A 303 6.86 -4.04 13.25
N LEU A 304 5.75 -3.73 12.54
CA LEU A 304 4.82 -2.69 12.96
C LEU A 304 3.70 -3.30 13.80
N SER A 305 3.39 -2.62 14.89
CA SER A 305 2.20 -2.92 15.69
C SER A 305 1.02 -2.10 15.19
N VAL A 306 -0.11 -2.76 14.95
CA VAL A 306 -1.37 -2.10 14.55
C VAL A 306 -1.75 -0.99 15.53
N ASN A 307 -1.74 -1.28 16.84
CA ASN A 307 -2.12 -0.32 17.88
C ASN A 307 -1.19 0.90 17.95
N GLU A 308 0.11 0.72 17.70
CA GLU A 308 1.07 1.83 17.69
C GLU A 308 0.90 2.71 16.46
N LEU A 309 0.63 2.09 15.31
CA LEU A 309 0.34 2.84 14.07
C LEU A 309 -0.94 3.66 14.21
N GLU A 310 -2.02 3.10 14.74
CA GLU A 310 -3.26 3.81 15.03
C GLU A 310 -3.03 4.98 16.02
N THR A 311 -2.26 4.74 17.06
CA THR A 311 -1.91 5.79 18.05
C THR A 311 -1.14 6.94 17.41
N LEU A 312 -0.23 6.63 16.48
CA LEU A 312 0.52 7.65 15.73
C LEU A 312 -0.44 8.46 14.85
N ILE A 313 -1.27 7.78 14.03
CA ILE A 313 -2.21 8.44 13.12
C ILE A 313 -3.20 9.31 13.90
N ASP A 314 -3.79 8.81 14.97
CA ASP A 314 -4.67 9.59 15.86
C ASP A 314 -3.96 10.83 16.43
N SER A 315 -2.69 10.71 16.77
CA SER A 315 -1.90 11.82 17.31
C SER A 315 -1.63 12.88 16.25
N LEU A 316 -1.34 12.48 15.01
CA LEU A 316 -1.18 13.38 13.87
C LEU A 316 -2.49 14.10 13.53
N HIS A 317 -3.61 13.38 13.48
CA HIS A 317 -4.93 13.96 13.23
C HIS A 317 -5.37 14.98 14.28
N LYS A 318 -5.04 14.75 15.57
CA LYS A 318 -5.31 15.74 16.65
C LYS A 318 -4.59 17.06 16.43
N GLU A 319 -3.47 17.05 15.74
CA GLU A 319 -2.73 18.26 15.37
C GLU A 319 -3.10 18.77 13.96
N ASN A 320 -4.17 18.24 13.35
CA ASN A 320 -4.62 18.53 11.99
C ASN A 320 -3.57 18.21 10.89
N ILE A 321 -2.73 17.22 11.13
CA ILE A 321 -1.73 16.73 10.17
C ILE A 321 -2.38 15.62 9.34
N ILE A 322 -2.29 15.75 8.03
CA ILE A 322 -2.84 14.83 7.03
C ILE A 322 -1.94 13.61 6.92
N VAL A 323 -2.52 12.41 6.79
CA VAL A 323 -1.76 11.16 6.73
C VAL A 323 -2.03 10.42 5.43
N PHE A 324 -0.98 10.24 4.64
CA PHE A 324 -0.96 9.42 3.44
C PHE A 324 -0.08 8.19 3.63
N THR A 325 -0.38 7.11 2.91
CA THR A 325 0.52 5.96 2.78
C THR A 325 0.74 5.59 1.33
N THR A 326 1.93 5.05 1.04
CA THR A 326 2.23 4.48 -0.28
C THR A 326 1.72 3.04 -0.36
N ILE A 327 1.10 2.66 -1.46
CA ILE A 327 0.74 1.28 -1.80
C ILE A 327 1.19 1.00 -3.22
N ASP A 328 2.02 -0.04 -3.43
CA ASP A 328 2.40 -0.47 -4.77
C ASP A 328 1.41 -1.52 -5.28
N LEU A 329 0.64 -1.15 -6.30
CA LEU A 329 -0.36 -1.98 -6.94
C LEU A 329 0.10 -2.59 -8.28
N SER A 330 1.36 -2.38 -8.66
CA SER A 330 1.86 -2.84 -9.97
C SER A 330 2.16 -4.32 -10.04
N GLY A 331 2.48 -4.94 -8.90
CA GLY A 331 2.88 -6.35 -8.87
C GLY A 331 3.08 -6.91 -7.47
N PHE A 332 3.47 -8.18 -7.43
CA PHE A 332 3.72 -8.93 -6.21
C PHE A 332 4.95 -9.84 -6.37
N ILE A 333 5.54 -10.24 -5.25
CA ILE A 333 6.71 -11.13 -5.25
C ILE A 333 6.30 -12.54 -5.65
N PRO A 334 7.02 -13.21 -6.58
CA PRO A 334 6.75 -14.58 -7.00
C PRO A 334 7.12 -15.58 -5.89
N ASP A 335 6.14 -15.93 -5.09
CA ASP A 335 6.26 -16.87 -3.99
C ASP A 335 5.29 -18.03 -4.18
N ASP A 336 5.80 -19.24 -4.12
CA ASP A 336 5.01 -20.46 -4.35
C ASP A 336 3.95 -20.70 -3.28
N CYS A 337 4.15 -20.17 -2.06
CA CYS A 337 3.14 -20.17 -1.00
C CYS A 337 2.19 -18.96 -1.05
N GLY A 338 2.49 -17.94 -1.88
CA GLY A 338 1.71 -16.72 -2.06
C GLY A 338 0.75 -16.77 -3.24
N LEU A 339 0.64 -15.61 -3.94
CA LEU A 339 -0.31 -15.42 -5.03
C LEU A 339 0.05 -16.13 -6.34
N ARG A 340 1.35 -16.38 -6.58
CA ARG A 340 1.83 -17.01 -7.82
C ARG A 340 1.16 -18.38 -8.01
N GLY A 341 0.52 -18.59 -9.17
CA GLY A 341 -0.13 -19.86 -9.49
C GLY A 341 -1.08 -20.35 -8.39
N PHE A 342 -1.87 -19.46 -7.81
CA PHE A 342 -2.59 -19.68 -6.56
C PHE A 342 -3.43 -20.98 -6.55
N ASP A 343 -4.16 -21.22 -7.63
CA ASP A 343 -4.95 -22.45 -7.83
C ASP A 343 -4.43 -23.29 -9.03
N GLY A 344 -3.15 -23.16 -9.34
CA GLY A 344 -2.51 -23.78 -10.49
C GLY A 344 -2.73 -23.02 -11.80
N SER A 345 -3.49 -21.94 -11.79
CA SER A 345 -3.66 -21.03 -12.92
C SER A 345 -3.11 -19.65 -12.60
N LYS A 346 -2.98 -18.80 -13.62
CA LYS A 346 -2.51 -17.41 -13.49
C LYS A 346 -3.67 -16.48 -13.14
N ILE A 347 -4.25 -16.62 -11.94
CA ILE A 347 -5.33 -15.72 -11.50
C ILE A 347 -4.81 -14.32 -11.31
N TYR A 348 -3.75 -14.16 -10.51
CA TYR A 348 -3.25 -12.87 -10.07
C TYR A 348 -2.21 -12.28 -11.00
N GLU A 349 -1.38 -13.10 -11.64
CA GLU A 349 -0.31 -12.70 -12.53
C GLU A 349 -0.75 -12.54 -13.98
N TYR A 350 -0.21 -11.51 -14.65
CA TYR A 350 -0.39 -11.28 -16.07
C TYR A 350 0.36 -12.32 -16.91
N ASP A 351 1.64 -12.57 -16.57
CA ASP A 351 2.51 -13.57 -17.17
C ASP A 351 3.52 -14.10 -16.13
N ASP A 352 4.44 -14.98 -16.54
CA ASP A 352 5.49 -15.55 -15.67
C ASP A 352 6.75 -14.67 -15.61
N ARG A 353 6.74 -13.52 -16.26
CA ARG A 353 7.91 -12.69 -16.39
C ARG A 353 8.08 -11.79 -15.16
N GLU A 354 9.20 -11.95 -14.51
CA GLU A 354 9.61 -11.09 -13.40
C GLU A 354 10.19 -9.77 -13.91
N ILE A 355 9.71 -8.67 -13.37
CA ILE A 355 10.25 -7.33 -13.52
C ILE A 355 10.61 -6.84 -12.12
N ASP A 356 11.87 -6.48 -11.91
CA ASP A 356 12.38 -6.05 -10.59
C ASP A 356 12.02 -7.06 -9.46
N LEU A 357 12.20 -8.35 -9.74
CA LEU A 357 11.90 -9.47 -8.83
C LEU A 357 10.42 -9.62 -8.45
N THR A 358 9.51 -9.07 -9.24
CA THR A 358 8.05 -9.15 -9.00
C THR A 358 7.31 -9.56 -10.26
N LEU A 359 6.14 -10.19 -10.11
CA LEU A 359 5.18 -10.45 -11.19
C LEU A 359 4.18 -9.31 -11.29
N SER A 360 3.77 -8.95 -12.53
CA SER A 360 2.73 -7.95 -12.77
C SER A 360 1.35 -8.52 -12.46
N PHE A 361 0.48 -7.72 -11.83
CA PHE A 361 -0.91 -8.09 -11.66
C PHE A 361 -1.65 -8.16 -13.01
N ASN A 362 -2.61 -9.09 -13.10
CA ASN A 362 -3.49 -9.25 -14.25
C ASN A 362 -4.71 -8.33 -14.13
N PHE A 363 -4.59 -7.09 -14.61
CA PHE A 363 -5.67 -6.10 -14.55
C PHE A 363 -6.84 -6.42 -15.48
N ASP A 364 -6.70 -7.34 -16.43
CA ASP A 364 -7.81 -7.79 -17.28
C ASP A 364 -8.77 -8.69 -16.50
N ASN A 365 -8.29 -9.31 -15.40
CA ASN A 365 -9.11 -10.15 -14.56
C ASN A 365 -9.94 -9.31 -13.55
N PRO A 366 -11.29 -9.34 -13.60
CA PRO A 366 -12.14 -8.56 -12.71
C PRO A 366 -11.96 -8.94 -11.23
N TYR A 367 -11.58 -10.17 -10.93
CA TYR A 367 -11.32 -10.61 -9.55
C TYR A 367 -10.05 -9.98 -8.97
N VAL A 368 -9.02 -9.79 -9.81
CA VAL A 368 -7.80 -9.09 -9.39
C VAL A 368 -8.07 -7.60 -9.17
N ARG A 369 -8.82 -6.96 -10.08
CA ARG A 369 -9.24 -5.57 -9.87
C ARG A 369 -10.03 -5.42 -8.58
N ASN A 370 -10.98 -6.34 -8.32
CA ASN A 370 -11.76 -6.33 -7.09
C ASN A 370 -10.87 -6.50 -5.84
N TYR A 371 -9.90 -7.40 -5.88
CA TYR A 371 -8.93 -7.62 -4.81
C TYR A 371 -8.12 -6.35 -4.48
N LEU A 372 -7.60 -5.67 -5.51
CA LEU A 372 -6.79 -4.45 -5.36
C LEU A 372 -7.63 -3.23 -4.94
N LEU A 373 -8.84 -3.06 -5.48
CA LEU A 373 -9.79 -2.02 -5.04
C LEU A 373 -10.16 -2.19 -3.57
N SER A 374 -10.44 -3.43 -3.17
CA SER A 374 -10.75 -3.79 -1.80
C SER A 374 -9.57 -3.56 -0.85
N LEU A 375 -8.33 -3.77 -1.32
CA LEU A 375 -7.11 -3.45 -0.57
C LEU A 375 -7.02 -1.96 -0.24
N CYS A 376 -7.27 -1.10 -1.23
CA CYS A 376 -7.27 0.36 -1.03
C CYS A 376 -8.37 0.80 -0.05
N ASP A 377 -9.58 0.25 -0.19
CA ASP A 377 -10.69 0.49 0.74
C ASP A 377 -10.35 0.07 2.17
N TYR A 378 -9.72 -1.09 2.33
CA TYR A 378 -9.26 -1.61 3.61
C TYR A 378 -8.30 -0.65 4.31
N TYR A 379 -7.22 -0.23 3.64
CA TYR A 379 -6.23 0.67 4.25
C TYR A 379 -6.83 2.02 4.64
N VAL A 380 -7.63 2.63 3.76
CA VAL A 380 -8.27 3.92 4.04
C VAL A 380 -9.24 3.82 5.21
N LYS A 381 -10.01 2.75 5.28
CA LYS A 381 -11.00 2.56 6.35
C LYS A 381 -10.36 2.12 7.66
N ARG A 382 -9.41 1.18 7.58
CA ARG A 382 -8.79 0.57 8.75
C ARG A 382 -7.93 1.55 9.54
N PHE A 383 -7.24 2.46 8.85
CA PHE A 383 -6.29 3.40 9.46
C PHE A 383 -6.75 4.87 9.35
N ASP A 384 -8.00 5.12 8.97
CA ASP A 384 -8.55 6.48 8.79
C ASP A 384 -7.67 7.39 7.92
N LEU A 385 -6.98 6.82 6.92
CA LEU A 385 -6.07 7.58 6.07
C LEU A 385 -6.77 8.67 5.27
N ASP A 386 -6.11 9.82 5.10
CA ASP A 386 -6.61 10.94 4.31
C ASP A 386 -6.41 10.74 2.80
N GLY A 387 -5.57 9.80 2.42
CA GLY A 387 -5.35 9.44 1.02
C GLY A 387 -4.32 8.35 0.83
N LEU A 388 -4.16 7.96 -0.43
CA LEU A 388 -3.24 6.93 -0.86
C LEU A 388 -2.31 7.44 -1.95
N CYS A 389 -1.03 7.08 -1.84
CA CYS A 389 -0.03 7.29 -2.88
C CYS A 389 0.21 5.96 -3.61
N ILE A 390 -0.31 5.85 -4.83
CA ILE A 390 -0.29 4.61 -5.61
C ILE A 390 1.03 4.52 -6.37
N GLY A 391 1.80 3.49 -6.06
CA GLY A 391 3.08 3.19 -6.70
C GLY A 391 2.95 2.32 -7.95
N GLY A 392 4.02 2.31 -8.76
CA GLY A 392 4.13 1.46 -9.94
C GLY A 392 3.22 1.84 -11.10
N ILE A 393 2.84 3.11 -11.20
CA ILE A 393 1.92 3.64 -12.23
C ILE A 393 2.41 3.29 -13.63
N ASP A 394 3.69 3.50 -13.94
CA ASP A 394 4.30 3.22 -15.25
C ASP A 394 4.06 1.76 -15.68
N ARG A 395 4.25 0.83 -14.74
CA ARG A 395 4.08 -0.61 -14.96
C ARG A 395 2.60 -1.01 -15.10
N ILE A 396 1.70 -0.27 -14.44
CA ILE A 396 0.26 -0.49 -14.56
C ILE A 396 -0.24 0.00 -15.93
N LEU A 397 0.28 1.14 -16.40
CA LEU A 397 -0.19 1.78 -17.63
C LEU A 397 0.39 1.20 -18.90
N TYR A 398 1.62 0.64 -18.87
CA TYR A 398 2.35 0.29 -20.10
C TYR A 398 2.79 -1.18 -20.12
N LEU A 399 2.44 -1.86 -21.24
CA LEU A 399 2.76 -3.26 -21.49
C LEU A 399 4.26 -3.50 -21.77
N ASP A 400 4.94 -2.47 -22.27
CA ASP A 400 6.37 -2.48 -22.60
C ASP A 400 7.29 -2.03 -21.47
N TYR A 401 6.73 -1.72 -20.29
CA TYR A 401 7.54 -1.26 -19.14
C TYR A 401 8.69 -2.22 -18.84
N LYS A 402 9.95 -1.72 -18.96
CA LYS A 402 11.20 -2.50 -18.81
C LYS A 402 11.23 -3.80 -19.63
N ARG A 403 10.61 -3.81 -20.79
CA ARG A 403 10.60 -4.94 -21.74
C ARG A 403 11.24 -4.51 -23.06
N ASN A 404 11.98 -5.41 -23.70
CA ASN A 404 12.55 -5.19 -25.01
C ASN A 404 11.52 -5.45 -26.11
N ASP A 405 11.83 -5.01 -27.34
CA ASP A 405 11.03 -5.34 -28.51
C ASP A 405 10.88 -6.86 -28.67
N GLY A 406 9.64 -7.29 -28.92
CA GLY A 406 9.28 -8.71 -29.02
C GLY A 406 9.04 -9.43 -27.70
N GLU A 407 9.18 -8.75 -26.55
CA GLU A 407 8.92 -9.29 -25.23
C GLU A 407 7.55 -8.88 -24.67
N TRP A 408 6.79 -8.10 -25.40
CA TRP A 408 5.43 -7.67 -25.09
C TRP A 408 4.56 -7.68 -26.34
N THR A 409 3.25 -7.67 -26.15
CA THR A 409 2.27 -7.67 -27.25
C THR A 409 1.44 -6.39 -27.15
N ALA A 410 1.33 -5.67 -28.28
CA ALA A 410 0.51 -4.48 -28.36
C ALA A 410 -0.97 -4.80 -28.06
N ASN A 411 -1.67 -3.82 -27.49
CA ASN A 411 -3.11 -3.92 -27.24
C ASN A 411 -3.91 -3.99 -28.56
N MET A 412 -5.23 -4.13 -28.47
CA MET A 412 -6.12 -4.25 -29.63
C MET A 412 -6.11 -3.04 -30.60
N TYR A 413 -5.57 -1.90 -30.17
CA TYR A 413 -5.41 -0.69 -30.97
C TYR A 413 -3.99 -0.53 -31.55
N GLY A 414 -3.09 -1.47 -31.25
CA GLY A 414 -1.70 -1.45 -31.71
C GLY A 414 -0.78 -0.54 -30.89
N THR A 415 -1.19 -0.13 -29.69
CA THR A 415 -0.39 0.70 -28.78
C THR A 415 0.16 -0.12 -27.60
N ASN A 416 1.06 0.49 -26.83
CA ASN A 416 1.67 -0.12 -25.64
C ASN A 416 0.87 0.08 -24.35
N GLU A 417 -0.26 0.77 -24.39
CA GLU A 417 -1.10 0.98 -23.22
C GLU A 417 -1.71 -0.33 -22.71
N ASN A 418 -1.63 -0.55 -21.43
CA ASN A 418 -2.35 -1.63 -20.74
C ASN A 418 -3.78 -1.19 -20.45
N LEU A 419 -4.71 -1.53 -21.32
CA LEU A 419 -6.11 -1.09 -21.22
C LEU A 419 -6.77 -1.53 -19.91
N GLY A 420 -6.48 -2.73 -19.41
CA GLY A 420 -6.96 -3.22 -18.11
C GLY A 420 -6.43 -2.38 -16.96
N GLY A 421 -5.15 -1.98 -17.02
CA GLY A 421 -4.52 -1.10 -16.03
C GLY A 421 -5.10 0.32 -16.04
N VAL A 422 -5.29 0.90 -17.21
CA VAL A 422 -5.94 2.21 -17.39
C VAL A 422 -7.35 2.21 -16.80
N GLU A 423 -8.17 1.21 -17.15
CA GLU A 423 -9.52 1.05 -16.63
C GLU A 423 -9.53 0.86 -15.11
N PHE A 424 -8.61 0.05 -14.58
CA PHE A 424 -8.47 -0.16 -13.14
C PHE A 424 -8.18 1.14 -12.39
N LEU A 425 -7.22 1.96 -12.84
CA LEU A 425 -6.86 3.22 -12.18
C LEU A 425 -8.00 4.24 -12.23
N LYS A 426 -8.69 4.37 -13.36
CA LYS A 426 -9.89 5.22 -13.48
C LYS A 426 -11.00 4.78 -12.53
N HIS A 427 -11.24 3.49 -12.46
CA HIS A 427 -12.24 2.91 -11.55
C HIS A 427 -11.85 3.13 -10.09
N LEU A 428 -10.58 2.90 -9.73
CA LEU A 428 -10.04 3.13 -8.39
C LEU A 428 -10.32 4.58 -7.95
N ASN A 429 -9.87 5.57 -8.72
CA ASN A 429 -10.05 6.99 -8.38
C ASN A 429 -11.54 7.35 -8.27
N SER A 430 -12.38 6.93 -9.22
CA SER A 430 -13.82 7.17 -9.19
C SER A 430 -14.49 6.63 -7.92
N ILE A 431 -14.15 5.39 -7.51
CA ILE A 431 -14.75 4.74 -6.36
C ILE A 431 -14.23 5.34 -5.05
N MET A 432 -12.95 5.63 -4.94
CA MET A 432 -12.38 6.21 -3.74
C MET A 432 -12.97 7.59 -3.46
N HIS A 433 -13.03 8.48 -4.45
CA HIS A 433 -13.68 9.80 -4.29
C HIS A 433 -15.18 9.71 -4.00
N LYS A 434 -15.88 8.71 -4.55
CA LYS A 434 -17.31 8.51 -4.27
C LYS A 434 -17.57 7.98 -2.85
N ARG A 435 -16.70 7.11 -2.34
CA ARG A 435 -16.88 6.49 -1.01
C ARG A 435 -16.40 7.37 0.13
N TYR A 436 -15.36 8.13 -0.09
CA TYR A 436 -14.67 8.91 0.94
C TYR A 436 -14.60 10.39 0.56
N SER A 437 -15.38 11.21 1.24
CA SER A 437 -15.29 12.66 1.05
C SER A 437 -13.91 13.18 1.45
N ASN A 438 -13.37 14.09 0.64
CA ASN A 438 -12.05 14.73 0.85
C ASN A 438 -10.85 13.75 0.85
N ILE A 439 -11.01 12.54 0.30
CA ILE A 439 -9.84 11.67 0.07
C ILE A 439 -8.92 12.29 -0.97
N CYS A 440 -7.62 12.05 -0.82
CA CYS A 440 -6.61 12.48 -1.77
C CYS A 440 -5.93 11.26 -2.41
N MET A 441 -5.99 11.16 -3.73
CA MET A 441 -5.37 10.08 -4.50
C MET A 441 -4.14 10.62 -5.24
N ILE A 442 -2.97 10.07 -4.94
CA ILE A 442 -1.68 10.52 -5.46
C ILE A 442 -1.10 9.43 -6.35
N ALA A 443 -0.71 9.77 -7.57
CA ALA A 443 0.03 8.89 -8.46
C ALA A 443 1.54 9.04 -8.22
N LYS A 444 2.25 7.96 -7.87
CA LYS A 444 3.72 7.95 -7.76
C LYS A 444 4.31 7.48 -9.08
N ASP A 445 4.87 8.41 -9.84
CA ASP A 445 5.29 8.18 -11.21
C ASP A 445 6.57 8.95 -11.57
N SER A 446 7.39 8.40 -12.47
CA SER A 446 8.63 9.02 -12.97
C SER A 446 8.49 9.61 -14.37
N LEU A 447 7.48 9.21 -15.14
CA LEU A 447 7.31 9.63 -16.52
C LEU A 447 6.68 11.02 -16.64
N VAL A 448 6.99 11.71 -17.70
CA VAL A 448 6.26 12.92 -18.10
C VAL A 448 4.99 12.49 -18.83
N SER A 449 3.87 12.57 -18.14
CA SER A 449 2.54 12.35 -18.72
C SER A 449 1.68 13.60 -18.49
N ASP A 450 0.60 13.74 -19.22
CA ASP A 450 -0.32 14.88 -19.10
C ASP A 450 -1.76 14.45 -18.78
N ASN A 451 -1.96 13.21 -18.33
CA ASN A 451 -3.30 12.62 -18.15
C ASN A 451 -3.58 12.08 -16.75
N LEU A 452 -2.58 11.99 -15.86
CA LEU A 452 -2.78 11.37 -14.56
C LEU A 452 -3.71 12.19 -13.66
N THR A 453 -3.53 13.52 -13.65
CA THR A 453 -4.30 14.43 -12.79
C THR A 453 -5.44 15.16 -13.49
N LYS A 454 -5.69 14.87 -14.77
CA LYS A 454 -6.90 15.34 -15.46
C LYS A 454 -8.12 14.60 -14.96
N ASP A 455 -9.25 15.30 -14.93
CA ASP A 455 -10.53 14.73 -14.55
C ASP A 455 -10.94 13.57 -15.47
N LEU A 456 -11.71 12.62 -14.92
CA LEU A 456 -12.26 11.50 -15.69
C LEU A 456 -13.15 11.95 -16.85
N SER A 457 -13.86 13.10 -16.71
CA SER A 457 -14.67 13.73 -17.76
C SER A 457 -13.83 14.21 -18.95
N ASP A 458 -12.57 14.52 -18.73
CA ASP A 458 -11.62 15.00 -19.73
C ASP A 458 -10.65 13.89 -20.18
N PHE A 459 -11.11 12.64 -20.09
CA PHE A 459 -10.37 11.43 -20.41
C PHE A 459 -9.12 11.18 -19.56
N GLY A 460 -8.96 11.90 -18.45
CA GLY A 460 -7.87 11.69 -17.48
C GLY A 460 -8.01 10.41 -16.68
N ILE A 461 -7.01 10.14 -15.84
CA ILE A 461 -7.00 9.01 -14.91
C ILE A 461 -7.68 9.38 -13.57
N GLY A 462 -7.71 10.68 -13.21
CA GLY A 462 -8.48 11.22 -12.09
C GLY A 462 -7.75 11.21 -10.74
N PHE A 463 -6.41 11.17 -10.72
CA PHE A 463 -5.65 11.43 -9.50
C PHE A 463 -5.70 12.91 -9.12
N ASP A 464 -5.64 13.21 -7.82
CA ASP A 464 -5.58 14.58 -7.33
C ASP A 464 -4.22 15.22 -7.58
N TYR A 465 -3.15 14.43 -7.38
CA TYR A 465 -1.76 14.88 -7.55
C TYR A 465 -0.89 13.78 -8.16
N LYS A 466 0.24 14.22 -8.72
CA LYS A 466 1.34 13.37 -9.19
C LYS A 466 2.58 13.62 -8.34
N LEU A 467 3.05 12.62 -7.61
CA LEU A 467 4.35 12.61 -6.95
C LEU A 467 5.43 12.31 -7.99
N HIS A 468 6.09 13.36 -8.48
CA HIS A 468 7.00 13.30 -9.62
C HIS A 468 8.39 12.79 -9.22
N THR A 469 8.57 11.47 -9.16
CA THR A 469 9.82 10.84 -8.70
C THR A 469 11.00 11.05 -9.64
N GLY A 470 10.76 11.32 -10.93
CA GLY A 470 11.78 11.72 -11.90
C GLY A 470 12.50 13.01 -11.50
N PHE A 471 11.75 13.97 -10.95
CA PHE A 471 12.32 15.25 -10.46
C PHE A 471 13.47 15.04 -9.47
N THR A 472 13.31 14.11 -8.50
CA THR A 472 14.39 13.83 -7.53
C THR A 472 15.66 13.34 -8.20
N LYS A 473 15.53 12.43 -9.16
CA LYS A 473 16.68 11.87 -9.88
C LYS A 473 17.42 12.95 -10.68
N GLU A 474 16.68 13.74 -11.41
CA GLU A 474 17.22 14.82 -12.25
C GLU A 474 17.86 15.91 -11.41
N ALA A 475 17.18 16.35 -10.33
CA ALA A 475 17.73 17.35 -9.40
C ALA A 475 19.04 16.87 -8.75
N ILE A 476 19.07 15.63 -8.22
CA ILE A 476 20.27 15.07 -7.62
C ILE A 476 21.40 14.94 -8.65
N THR A 477 21.11 14.54 -9.88
CA THR A 477 22.10 14.45 -10.96
C THR A 477 22.72 15.82 -11.24
N TYR A 478 21.90 16.87 -11.37
CA TYR A 478 22.40 18.25 -11.56
C TYR A 478 23.26 18.72 -10.38
N PHE A 479 22.82 18.48 -9.16
CA PHE A 479 23.58 18.88 -7.96
C PHE A 479 24.84 18.03 -7.71
N HIS A 480 25.00 16.89 -8.39
CA HIS A 480 26.21 16.08 -8.35
C HIS A 480 27.40 16.72 -9.08
N TYR A 481 27.11 17.47 -10.14
CA TYR A 481 28.15 18.19 -10.87
C TYR A 481 28.84 19.23 -10.01
N ASP A 482 30.14 19.41 -10.19
CA ASP A 482 30.84 20.57 -9.59
C ASP A 482 30.41 21.87 -10.30
N SER A 483 30.74 23.02 -9.68
CA SER A 483 30.31 24.33 -10.18
C SER A 483 30.83 24.65 -11.59
N ASN A 484 31.94 24.07 -12.04
CA ASN A 484 32.44 24.27 -13.40
C ASN A 484 31.69 23.39 -14.40
N GLU A 485 31.39 22.13 -14.01
CA GLU A 485 30.61 21.21 -14.83
C GLU A 485 29.18 21.67 -15.00
N ARG A 486 28.54 22.28 -13.97
CA ARG A 486 27.16 22.79 -14.03
C ARG A 486 26.91 23.74 -15.19
N LYS A 487 27.93 24.53 -15.58
CA LYS A 487 27.84 25.45 -16.73
C LYS A 487 27.58 24.71 -18.06
N GLU A 488 28.08 23.50 -18.21
CA GLU A 488 27.87 22.65 -19.38
C GLU A 488 26.51 21.94 -19.32
N HIS A 489 25.95 21.73 -18.11
CA HIS A 489 24.70 21.03 -17.83
C HIS A 489 23.51 21.95 -17.50
N TYR A 490 23.63 23.23 -17.79
CA TYR A 490 22.63 24.25 -17.50
C TYR A 490 21.23 23.93 -18.06
N ASN A 491 21.17 23.29 -19.23
CA ASN A 491 19.90 22.89 -19.82
C ASN A 491 19.14 21.84 -19.00
N GLU A 492 19.86 21.00 -18.23
CA GLU A 492 19.24 20.01 -17.35
C GLU A 492 18.44 20.67 -16.21
N LEU A 493 18.94 21.79 -15.69
CA LEU A 493 18.20 22.60 -14.71
C LEU A 493 16.88 23.13 -15.29
N PHE A 494 16.89 23.47 -16.60
CA PHE A 494 15.66 23.88 -17.29
C PHE A 494 14.68 22.73 -17.47
N GLU A 495 15.16 21.55 -17.81
CA GLU A 495 14.35 20.35 -17.98
C GLU A 495 13.57 20.00 -16.72
N LEU A 496 14.14 20.27 -15.52
CA LEU A 496 13.43 20.14 -14.23
C LEU A 496 12.13 20.96 -14.16
N THR A 497 12.01 22.02 -14.95
CA THR A 497 10.88 22.94 -14.92
C THR A 497 9.91 22.75 -16.08
N ILE A 498 10.29 21.94 -17.08
CA ILE A 498 9.42 21.64 -18.22
C ILE A 498 8.23 20.79 -17.71
N GLY A 499 7.05 21.17 -18.15
CA GLY A 499 5.84 20.41 -17.84
C GLY A 499 5.28 20.59 -16.43
N MET A 500 5.81 21.54 -15.64
CA MET A 500 5.33 21.79 -14.27
C MET A 500 3.83 22.11 -14.17
N TYR A 501 3.21 22.57 -15.27
CA TYR A 501 1.77 22.86 -15.33
C TYR A 501 0.97 21.87 -16.15
N CYS A 502 1.61 20.82 -16.69
CA CYS A 502 0.89 19.74 -17.39
C CYS A 502 0.09 18.87 -16.43
N GLU A 503 0.57 18.75 -15.20
CA GLU A 503 0.00 17.94 -14.12
C GLU A 503 0.02 18.71 -12.80
N LYS A 504 -0.81 18.30 -11.85
CA LYS A 504 -0.75 18.83 -10.46
C LYS A 504 0.36 18.13 -9.68
N HIS A 505 1.57 18.68 -9.75
CA HIS A 505 2.76 18.05 -9.22
C HIS A 505 2.92 18.20 -7.69
N ILE A 506 3.47 17.13 -7.10
CA ILE A 506 4.19 17.16 -5.83
C ILE A 506 5.67 16.93 -6.17
N LEU A 507 6.54 17.88 -5.79
CA LEU A 507 7.98 17.81 -6.01
C LEU A 507 8.64 17.08 -4.83
N PRO A 508 9.14 15.86 -5.00
CA PRO A 508 9.66 15.08 -3.89
C PRO A 508 11.19 15.14 -3.78
N ILE A 509 11.66 14.98 -2.54
CA ILE A 509 12.91 14.28 -2.21
C ILE A 509 12.51 13.16 -1.25
N LEU A 510 12.72 11.91 -1.63
CA LEU A 510 12.21 10.77 -0.87
C LEU A 510 13.33 10.05 -0.12
N ASN A 511 13.10 9.69 1.15
CA ASN A 511 14.03 8.86 1.92
C ASN A 511 14.38 7.54 1.21
N SER A 512 13.44 6.96 0.48
CA SER A 512 13.66 5.74 -0.30
C SER A 512 14.69 5.89 -1.43
N GLN A 513 14.96 7.12 -1.87
CA GLN A 513 15.93 7.43 -2.94
C GLN A 513 17.28 7.89 -2.39
N ILE A 514 17.29 8.62 -1.27
CA ILE A 514 18.49 9.26 -0.73
C ILE A 514 18.93 8.75 0.64
N GLY A 515 18.12 7.94 1.33
CA GLY A 515 18.36 7.55 2.72
C GLY A 515 17.78 8.53 3.75
N CYS A 516 17.97 8.26 5.04
CA CYS A 516 17.35 9.01 6.17
C CYS A 516 18.34 9.89 6.95
N GLU A 517 19.57 10.03 6.48
CA GLU A 517 20.63 10.84 7.13
C GLU A 517 21.14 11.89 6.15
N ARG A 518 21.56 13.08 6.67
CA ARG A 518 22.15 14.15 5.84
C ARG A 518 23.34 13.66 5.04
N GLU A 519 24.20 12.85 5.63
CA GLU A 519 25.36 12.27 4.96
C GLU A 519 24.97 11.49 3.71
N SER A 520 23.80 10.87 3.70
CA SER A 520 23.29 10.14 2.53
C SER A 520 23.06 11.09 1.36
N ILE A 521 22.38 12.23 1.56
CA ILE A 521 22.19 13.23 0.50
C ILE A 521 23.49 13.97 0.20
N TYR A 522 24.34 14.23 1.19
CA TYR A 522 25.63 14.88 1.00
C TYR A 522 26.59 14.06 0.12
N SER A 523 26.42 12.73 0.08
CA SER A 523 27.20 11.87 -0.82
C SER A 523 26.95 12.15 -2.31
N PHE A 524 25.82 12.78 -2.63
CA PHE A 524 25.49 13.19 -3.99
C PHE A 524 26.00 14.56 -4.37
N PHE A 525 26.46 15.38 -3.41
CA PHE A 525 26.92 16.73 -3.67
C PHE A 525 28.45 16.77 -3.79
N SER A 526 28.94 17.57 -4.72
CA SER A 526 30.37 17.91 -4.85
C SER A 526 30.79 18.95 -3.81
N GLY A 527 32.11 19.10 -3.61
CA GLY A 527 32.69 20.11 -2.74
C GLY A 527 32.96 19.65 -1.30
N ILE A 528 33.40 20.60 -0.46
CA ILE A 528 33.64 20.39 0.97
C ILE A 528 32.31 20.41 1.75
N GLU A 529 32.33 20.06 3.04
CA GLU A 529 31.11 19.98 3.88
C GLU A 529 30.28 21.27 3.90
N GLU A 530 30.94 22.46 3.86
CA GLU A 530 30.25 23.74 3.80
C GLU A 530 29.52 23.93 2.48
N ASP A 531 30.11 23.50 1.37
CA ASP A 531 29.51 23.52 0.04
C ASP A 531 28.31 22.55 -0.05
N LYS A 532 28.46 21.35 0.49
CA LYS A 532 27.38 20.36 0.56
C LYS A 532 26.19 20.87 1.37
N ALA A 533 26.43 21.51 2.51
CA ALA A 533 25.39 22.13 3.31
C ALA A 533 24.72 23.30 2.56
N SER A 534 25.48 24.07 1.79
CA SER A 534 24.96 25.16 0.95
C SER A 534 24.14 24.59 -0.22
N ASN A 535 24.60 23.54 -0.88
CA ASN A 535 23.87 22.82 -1.91
C ASN A 535 22.55 22.26 -1.40
N LEU A 536 22.50 21.68 -0.18
CA LEU A 536 21.25 21.23 0.41
C LEU A 536 20.26 22.38 0.61
N ARG A 537 20.70 23.48 1.19
CA ARG A 537 19.84 24.68 1.35
C ARG A 537 19.37 25.24 0.01
N LEU A 538 20.23 25.24 -1.01
CA LEU A 538 19.89 25.69 -2.36
C LEU A 538 18.85 24.77 -3.01
N LEU A 539 19.03 23.44 -2.93
CA LEU A 539 18.08 22.44 -3.44
C LEU A 539 16.71 22.57 -2.74
N LEU A 540 16.69 22.67 -1.41
CA LEU A 540 15.45 22.85 -0.66
C LEU A 540 14.76 24.18 -1.05
N SER A 541 15.54 25.27 -1.22
CA SER A 541 14.99 26.54 -1.70
C SER A 541 14.40 26.40 -3.10
N LEU A 542 15.07 25.70 -4.01
CA LEU A 542 14.56 25.45 -5.37
C LEU A 542 13.21 24.75 -5.31
N ILE A 543 13.09 23.67 -4.54
CA ILE A 543 11.84 22.92 -4.40
C ILE A 543 10.70 23.79 -3.87
N TYR A 544 10.95 24.59 -2.81
CA TYR A 544 9.91 25.43 -2.22
C TYR A 544 9.49 26.62 -3.11
N LEU A 545 10.40 27.11 -3.92
CA LEU A 545 10.16 28.29 -4.76
C LEU A 545 9.62 27.93 -6.16
N LEU A 546 9.84 26.70 -6.64
CA LEU A 546 9.20 26.20 -7.87
C LEU A 546 7.72 25.92 -7.65
N PRO A 547 6.88 25.96 -8.71
CA PRO A 547 5.50 25.53 -8.65
C PRO A 547 5.34 24.06 -8.27
N GLY A 548 4.26 23.74 -7.59
CA GLY A 548 3.92 22.39 -7.13
C GLY A 548 3.98 22.23 -5.62
N ARG A 549 3.29 21.18 -5.09
CA ARG A 549 3.33 20.82 -3.66
C ARG A 549 4.69 20.23 -3.31
N LYS A 550 4.99 20.14 -2.03
CA LYS A 550 6.32 19.76 -1.53
C LYS A 550 6.24 18.40 -0.83
N CYS A 551 7.23 17.53 -1.08
CA CYS A 551 7.39 16.29 -0.32
C CYS A 551 8.87 16.08 -0.01
N LEU A 552 9.25 16.20 1.27
CA LEU A 552 10.63 16.24 1.70
C LEU A 552 10.96 15.15 2.69
N PRO A 553 12.22 14.68 2.73
CA PRO A 553 12.63 13.62 3.64
C PRO A 553 12.75 14.15 5.07
N LEU A 554 12.60 13.23 6.00
CA LEU A 554 13.03 13.44 7.37
C LEU A 554 14.50 13.03 7.48
N PHE A 555 15.33 13.97 7.99
CA PHE A 555 16.72 13.70 8.34
C PHE A 555 16.83 13.46 9.84
N LYS A 556 17.24 12.26 10.25
CA LYS A 556 17.39 11.89 11.67
C LYS A 556 18.47 12.71 12.40
N ASP A 557 19.48 13.12 11.66
CA ASP A 557 20.63 13.90 12.12
C ASP A 557 20.49 15.40 11.83
N ALA A 558 19.27 15.89 11.57
CA ALA A 558 19.02 17.31 11.38
C ALA A 558 19.43 18.10 12.63
N ASP A 559 20.29 19.11 12.45
CA ASP A 559 20.64 20.05 13.51
C ASP A 559 19.59 21.18 13.61
N GLU A 560 19.66 21.97 14.68
CA GLU A 560 18.72 23.06 14.93
C GLU A 560 18.66 24.08 13.78
N LYS A 561 19.72 24.22 12.99
CA LYS A 561 19.78 25.17 11.86
C LYS A 561 19.01 24.65 10.65
N LEU A 562 19.12 23.36 10.36
CA LEU A 562 18.37 22.73 9.29
C LEU A 562 16.87 22.64 9.66
N GLU A 563 16.55 22.32 10.91
CA GLU A 563 15.18 22.35 11.41
C GLU A 563 14.55 23.75 11.30
N ALA A 564 15.29 24.79 11.72
CA ALA A 564 14.87 26.19 11.57
C ALA A 564 14.71 26.61 10.10
N PHE A 565 15.48 25.99 9.20
CA PHE A 565 15.34 26.23 7.77
C PHE A 565 14.04 25.61 7.22
N PHE A 566 13.71 24.39 7.58
CA PHE A 566 12.43 23.77 7.23
C PHE A 566 11.23 24.55 7.79
N GLU A 567 11.29 24.92 9.07
CA GLU A 567 10.25 25.75 9.69
C GLU A 567 10.01 27.05 8.92
N PHE A 568 11.10 27.73 8.54
CA PHE A 568 11.02 28.96 7.76
C PHE A 568 10.42 28.73 6.37
N LEU A 569 10.90 27.71 5.64
CA LEU A 569 10.43 27.40 4.28
C LEU A 569 8.94 27.03 4.28
N ASN A 570 8.50 26.22 5.24
CA ASN A 570 7.10 25.86 5.41
C ASN A 570 6.24 27.09 5.74
N SER A 571 6.65 27.91 6.71
CA SER A 571 5.94 29.14 7.04
C SER A 571 5.86 30.07 5.84
N PHE A 572 6.98 30.27 5.12
CA PHE A 572 7.00 31.13 3.93
C PHE A 572 6.05 30.60 2.83
N TYR A 573 6.02 29.30 2.61
CA TYR A 573 5.14 28.66 1.62
C TYR A 573 3.66 28.83 1.99
N PHE A 574 3.29 28.62 3.25
CA PHE A 574 1.89 28.73 3.71
C PHE A 574 1.42 30.17 3.82
N ASP A 575 2.26 31.09 4.34
CA ASP A 575 1.88 32.48 4.57
C ASP A 575 1.65 33.26 3.27
N ASN A 576 2.26 32.81 2.17
CA ASN A 576 2.15 33.50 0.89
C ASN A 576 1.10 32.90 -0.05
N GLU A 577 0.57 31.71 0.26
CA GLU A 577 -0.49 31.08 -0.53
C GLU A 577 -0.19 31.11 -2.04
N PHE A 578 0.99 30.63 -2.43
CA PHE A 578 1.38 30.57 -3.85
C PHE A 578 0.38 29.73 -4.64
N ASP A 579 -0.02 30.22 -5.80
CA ASP A 579 -0.82 29.42 -6.73
C ASP A 579 0.12 28.52 -7.54
N ASP A 580 0.05 27.22 -7.25
CA ASP A 580 0.88 26.19 -7.88
C ASP A 580 0.22 25.57 -9.11
N GLU A 581 -1.03 25.95 -9.44
CA GLU A 581 -1.80 25.41 -10.57
C GLU A 581 -1.98 26.43 -11.70
N ASP A 582 -1.83 27.74 -11.39
CA ASP A 582 -1.94 28.79 -12.40
C ASP A 582 -0.58 29.08 -13.04
N SER A 583 -0.47 28.79 -14.35
CA SER A 583 0.75 29.08 -15.12
C SER A 583 1.09 30.58 -15.18
N GLU A 584 0.10 31.46 -15.04
CA GLU A 584 0.34 32.91 -14.97
C GLU A 584 0.95 33.37 -13.63
N ALA A 585 0.98 32.51 -12.62
CA ALA A 585 1.60 32.77 -11.33
C ALA A 585 3.14 32.57 -11.32
N PHE A 586 3.72 32.19 -12.45
CA PHE A 586 5.16 31.99 -12.61
C PHE A 586 5.66 32.59 -13.91
N ASP A 587 6.69 33.43 -13.84
CA ASP A 587 7.34 34.04 -15.01
C ASP A 587 8.86 33.94 -14.93
N TRP A 588 9.51 33.40 -15.95
CA TRP A 588 10.97 33.48 -16.06
C TRP A 588 11.41 34.92 -16.28
N VAL A 589 12.46 35.37 -15.56
CA VAL A 589 13.07 36.67 -15.70
C VAL A 589 14.38 36.55 -16.47
N ASP A 590 15.29 35.72 -15.98
CA ASP A 590 16.56 35.45 -16.63
C ASP A 590 16.85 33.96 -16.50
N PHE A 591 16.88 33.31 -17.65
CA PHE A 591 17.15 31.91 -17.78
C PHE A 591 18.39 31.65 -18.67
N ALA A 592 18.92 32.69 -19.31
CA ALA A 592 19.91 32.56 -20.37
C ALA A 592 21.35 32.90 -19.93
N ASP A 593 21.59 33.23 -18.64
CA ASP A 593 22.94 33.51 -18.17
C ASP A 593 23.71 32.23 -17.80
N SER A 594 24.00 31.42 -18.84
CA SER A 594 24.85 30.24 -18.71
C SER A 594 26.29 30.49 -18.26
N ASN A 595 26.75 31.75 -18.27
CA ASN A 595 28.13 32.09 -17.89
C ASN A 595 28.34 32.04 -16.37
N HIS A 596 27.25 32.24 -15.59
CA HIS A 596 27.33 32.41 -14.14
C HIS A 596 26.46 31.42 -13.38
N ASP A 597 25.78 30.49 -14.06
CA ASP A 597 24.84 29.50 -13.45
C ASP A 597 23.81 30.18 -12.52
N VAL A 598 23.19 31.27 -13.00
CA VAL A 598 22.15 32.00 -12.28
C VAL A 598 20.83 31.84 -12.99
N ILE A 599 19.80 31.48 -12.22
CA ILE A 599 18.42 31.57 -12.68
C ILE A 599 17.66 32.63 -11.90
N SER A 600 16.72 33.28 -12.56
CA SER A 600 15.79 34.18 -11.88
C SER A 600 14.39 34.07 -12.48
N PHE A 601 13.39 34.08 -11.59
CA PHE A 601 11.98 34.01 -11.94
C PHE A 601 11.11 34.78 -10.95
N VAL A 602 9.90 35.10 -11.32
CA VAL A 602 8.89 35.70 -10.46
C VAL A 602 7.86 34.69 -10.05
N ARG A 603 7.56 34.64 -8.76
CA ARG A 603 6.41 33.92 -8.20
C ARG A 603 5.35 34.93 -7.74
N LYS A 604 4.12 34.76 -8.21
CA LYS A 604 2.99 35.57 -7.76
C LYS A 604 2.25 34.86 -6.63
N ALA A 605 1.88 35.63 -5.63
CA ALA A 605 1.15 35.15 -4.46
C ALA A 605 0.11 36.20 -4.10
N LYS A 606 -1.19 35.91 -4.24
CA LYS A 606 -2.31 36.85 -3.99
C LYS A 606 -2.01 38.28 -4.48
N ASP A 607 -1.56 39.14 -3.56
CA ASP A 607 -1.30 40.59 -3.80
C ASP A 607 0.19 40.94 -3.91
N LYS A 608 1.09 39.95 -3.97
CA LYS A 608 2.53 40.14 -3.98
C LYS A 608 3.18 39.39 -5.14
N GLU A 609 4.30 39.98 -5.60
CA GLU A 609 5.19 39.30 -6.53
C GLU A 609 6.54 39.12 -5.83
N TYR A 610 7.11 37.95 -5.94
CA TYR A 610 8.42 37.62 -5.39
C TYR A 610 9.41 37.36 -6.51
N LEU A 611 10.48 38.16 -6.57
CA LEU A 611 11.60 37.86 -7.45
C LEU A 611 12.51 36.84 -6.75
N VAL A 612 12.68 35.71 -7.35
CA VAL A 612 13.59 34.66 -6.91
C VAL A 612 14.87 34.74 -7.75
N VAL A 613 16.01 34.68 -7.09
CA VAL A 613 17.34 34.66 -7.74
C VAL A 613 18.17 33.56 -7.11
N MET A 614 18.70 32.64 -7.91
CA MET A 614 19.47 31.50 -7.42
C MET A 614 20.82 31.43 -8.13
N ASN A 615 21.89 31.40 -7.34
CA ASN A 615 23.27 31.24 -7.80
C ASN A 615 23.72 29.81 -7.53
N PHE A 616 23.97 29.04 -8.58
CA PHE A 616 24.44 27.66 -8.50
C PHE A 616 25.98 27.56 -8.58
N SER A 617 26.68 28.67 -8.81
CA SER A 617 28.14 28.71 -8.84
C SER A 617 28.76 28.83 -7.45
N ASP A 618 30.05 28.54 -7.34
CA ASP A 618 30.86 28.72 -6.13
C ASP A 618 31.52 30.12 -6.06
N GLU A 619 31.12 31.05 -6.94
CA GLU A 619 31.67 32.40 -7.03
C GLU A 619 30.74 33.45 -6.41
N THR A 620 31.34 34.50 -5.83
CA THR A 620 30.64 35.71 -5.44
C THR A 620 30.79 36.78 -6.51
N PHE A 621 29.69 37.29 -7.03
CA PHE A 621 29.76 38.36 -8.06
C PHE A 621 28.55 39.29 -8.01
N LYS A 622 28.65 40.39 -8.76
CA LYS A 622 27.52 41.30 -8.95
C LYS A 622 26.76 40.90 -10.20
N HIS A 623 25.49 40.69 -10.03
CA HIS A 623 24.58 40.30 -11.11
C HIS A 623 23.49 41.37 -11.31
N GLY A 624 23.30 41.80 -12.56
CA GLY A 624 22.23 42.72 -12.94
C GLY A 624 21.03 41.95 -13.45
N ILE A 625 19.86 42.22 -12.89
CA ILE A 625 18.63 41.51 -13.24
C ILE A 625 17.61 42.51 -13.78
N GLU A 626 17.07 42.21 -14.94
CA GLU A 626 16.02 43.01 -15.55
C GLU A 626 14.68 42.79 -14.80
N VAL A 627 14.07 43.88 -14.34
CA VAL A 627 12.88 43.82 -13.48
C VAL A 627 11.86 44.89 -13.85
N LYS A 628 10.63 44.75 -13.36
CA LYS A 628 9.62 45.82 -13.41
C LYS A 628 10.05 47.04 -12.58
N GLU A 629 9.50 48.21 -12.91
CA GLU A 629 9.73 49.39 -12.09
C GLU A 629 9.14 49.22 -10.70
N GLY A 630 9.94 49.41 -9.66
CA GLY A 630 9.49 49.23 -8.29
C GLY A 630 10.59 49.37 -7.25
N LEU A 631 10.18 49.20 -6.00
CA LEU A 631 11.06 49.02 -4.85
C LEU A 631 11.09 47.54 -4.49
N TYR A 632 12.29 46.97 -4.43
CA TYR A 632 12.56 45.61 -4.10
C TYR A 632 13.16 45.49 -2.71
N LYS A 633 12.66 44.57 -1.92
CA LYS A 633 13.05 44.31 -0.54
C LYS A 633 13.42 42.86 -0.36
N GLU A 634 14.64 42.57 0.05
CA GLU A 634 15.06 41.22 0.37
C GLU A 634 14.27 40.69 1.57
N VAL A 635 13.62 39.56 1.41
CA VAL A 635 12.85 38.87 2.46
C VAL A 635 13.47 37.55 2.90
N PHE A 636 14.33 36.97 2.08
CA PHE A 636 14.96 35.69 2.32
C PHE A 636 16.33 35.57 1.65
N SER A 637 17.29 34.94 2.34
CA SER A 637 18.52 34.39 1.78
C SER A 637 18.80 33.02 2.44
N SER A 638 19.09 32.00 1.63
CA SER A 638 19.44 30.66 2.13
C SER A 638 20.80 30.61 2.83
N SER A 639 21.64 31.69 2.68
CA SER A 639 22.96 31.84 3.30
C SER A 639 22.93 32.49 4.69
N LEU A 640 21.75 32.75 5.26
CA LEU A 640 21.66 33.38 6.59
C LEU A 640 22.24 32.48 7.68
N SER A 641 22.95 33.12 8.64
CA SER A 641 23.60 32.38 9.75
C SER A 641 22.66 31.59 10.63
N LYS A 642 21.41 32.00 10.74
CA LYS A 642 20.35 31.22 11.45
C LYS A 642 20.06 29.89 10.78
N PHE A 643 20.38 29.75 9.50
CA PHE A 643 20.22 28.51 8.71
C PHE A 643 21.56 27.80 8.46
N GLY A 644 22.63 28.21 9.12
CA GLY A 644 23.97 27.64 8.95
C GLY A 644 24.82 28.24 7.85
N GLY A 645 24.39 29.34 7.24
CA GLY A 645 25.20 30.11 6.30
C GLY A 645 26.07 31.17 6.97
N ASN A 646 26.76 31.96 6.16
CA ASN A 646 27.73 32.95 6.62
C ASN A 646 27.19 34.40 6.66
N GLU A 647 25.97 34.63 6.18
CA GLU A 647 25.34 35.94 6.14
C GLU A 647 24.62 36.30 7.44
N ARG A 648 24.66 37.56 7.79
CA ARG A 648 23.82 38.14 8.84
C ARG A 648 22.75 38.99 8.18
N LEU A 649 21.48 38.79 8.53
CA LEU A 649 20.43 39.74 8.16
C LEU A 649 20.89 41.13 8.59
N SER A 650 21.03 42.02 7.62
CA SER A 650 21.18 43.44 7.93
C SER A 650 19.92 43.88 8.69
N SER A 651 20.08 44.51 9.85
CA SER A 651 18.96 45.01 10.65
C SER A 651 18.11 46.06 9.90
N LYS A 652 18.55 46.48 8.73
CA LYS A 652 17.83 47.30 7.75
C LYS A 652 17.72 46.48 6.47
N LEU A 653 16.51 45.97 6.21
CA LEU A 653 16.15 45.39 4.93
C LEU A 653 16.55 46.39 3.83
N LYS A 654 17.45 46.00 2.93
CA LYS A 654 17.93 46.88 1.85
C LYS A 654 16.79 47.02 0.84
N GLU A 655 16.20 48.21 0.78
CA GLU A 655 15.34 48.59 -0.33
C GLU A 655 16.20 48.97 -1.52
N THR A 656 16.04 48.27 -2.63
CA THR A 656 16.74 48.56 -3.88
C THR A 656 15.74 49.13 -4.88
N LYS A 657 15.95 50.34 -5.32
CA LYS A 657 15.13 50.94 -6.38
C LYS A 657 15.66 50.48 -7.73
N ALA A 658 14.78 49.96 -8.58
CA ALA A 658 15.13 49.61 -9.94
C ALA A 658 15.61 50.84 -10.72
N LYS A 659 16.84 50.80 -11.23
CA LYS A 659 17.48 51.87 -12.00
C LYS A 659 17.21 51.68 -13.49
N LYS A 660 17.35 52.71 -14.27
CA LYS A 660 17.25 52.63 -15.73
C LYS A 660 18.48 51.87 -16.25
N GLY A 661 18.27 50.66 -16.77
CA GLY A 661 19.29 49.81 -17.37
C GLY A 661 19.56 50.13 -18.83
N ASN A 662 20.30 49.26 -19.50
CA ASN A 662 20.56 49.34 -20.92
C ASN A 662 19.24 49.22 -21.72
N ALA A 663 19.13 49.86 -22.87
CA ALA A 663 17.95 49.84 -23.75
C ALA A 663 16.63 50.36 -23.12
N GLY A 664 16.69 51.11 -22.01
CA GLY A 664 15.50 51.73 -21.39
C GLY A 664 14.71 50.81 -20.44
N LYS A 665 15.15 49.60 -20.24
CA LYS A 665 14.60 48.64 -19.26
C LYS A 665 15.03 49.01 -17.83
N ARG A 666 14.34 48.49 -16.83
CA ARG A 666 14.69 48.64 -15.42
C ARG A 666 15.56 47.48 -14.96
N GLU A 667 16.55 47.75 -14.11
CA GLU A 667 17.51 46.78 -13.60
C GLU A 667 17.75 46.97 -12.10
N ILE A 668 17.88 45.89 -11.37
CA ILE A 668 18.47 45.84 -10.04
C ILE A 668 19.79 45.07 -10.10
N THR A 669 20.77 45.52 -9.31
CA THR A 669 22.06 44.84 -9.19
C THR A 669 22.16 44.25 -7.80
N LEU A 670 22.34 42.92 -7.73
CA LEU A 670 22.51 42.15 -6.49
C LEU A 670 23.95 41.66 -6.35
N ASN A 671 24.42 41.54 -5.11
CA ASN A 671 25.63 40.79 -4.81
C ASN A 671 25.19 39.37 -4.47
N LEU A 672 25.52 38.39 -5.28
CA LEU A 672 25.17 37.01 -5.10
C LEU A 672 26.32 36.26 -4.42
N ASN A 673 26.04 35.59 -3.33
CA ASN A 673 26.96 34.64 -2.69
C ASN A 673 26.95 33.30 -3.38
N PRO A 674 27.97 32.47 -3.18
CA PRO A 674 28.03 31.12 -3.72
C PRO A 674 26.87 30.26 -3.24
N LEU A 675 26.38 29.39 -4.10
CA LEU A 675 25.40 28.32 -3.78
C LEU A 675 24.24 28.86 -2.91
N CYS A 676 23.60 29.94 -3.35
CA CYS A 676 22.63 30.68 -2.53
C CYS A 676 21.37 31.07 -3.31
N ALA A 677 20.23 30.99 -2.64
CA ALA A 677 18.95 31.49 -3.11
C ALA A 677 18.54 32.76 -2.37
N TYR A 678 17.97 33.72 -3.12
CA TYR A 678 17.45 35.00 -2.64
C TYR A 678 16.01 35.20 -3.07
N VAL A 679 15.22 35.82 -2.21
CA VAL A 679 13.86 36.26 -2.54
C VAL A 679 13.64 37.69 -2.11
#